data_8b0f72c257cd405d7150f246578e9fe6
#
_entry.id   8b0f72c257cd405d7150f246578e9fe6
#
_cell.length_a   1.000
_cell.length_b   1.000
_cell.length_c   1.000
_cell.angle_alpha   90.00
_cell.angle_beta   90.00
_cell.angle_gamma   90.00
#
_symmetry.space_group_name_H-M   'P 1'
#
loop_
_entity.id
_entity.type
_entity.pdbx_description
1 polymer ?
#
loop_
_entity_poly.entity_id
_entity_poly.type
_entity_poly.pdbx_seq_one_letter_code
_entity_poly.pdbx_strand_id
1 'polypeptide(L)'
;MGHRDGVPASTIPLLQTKLFPPGAGGLPLLPRQALIDRLYEARGRRAMVLSAPAGFGKSTILCQLRLRLLEQGAAVAWLSCDETDSEPQRLIQYLLASIQRVVPAFGGNTANLLGTDVAVPLEGILDAFLADLRRLEGPLYLFLDDFHRIRHAALPHGVRYLIENLPDHVRVVASTRFLPRFLVDEPTLKPWTFCLSAEDLRLSREESDAFLLDLKGLELGERELKLLFKRTEGWITALHLAALALSRNTDREGFLRGLSGTERNIADYLAEDVLASLPADLQLFLDQTSVLDEFNAELCNALTGRRDGLDMLMRLQNEQLFVIALDDQREWFRYHHLFAEFLQGRLSRHADPTPLLHAAARWCEGRDLADRAIKYALRARDYLFAAELLERQGARLIAGNRVYGILGMLNGIPAEVIREHPVFQIFYAWQLAFEQRFAEAEALIEEVSHRLLQGRGKVMHFGLGELLAAAQVLKALVLLYQDKLEACLKVARHWLSMVPSNQPVFRASLLCVQASAHALLGDYAEAAGAIGSAREDLKVADSEYLQVVTSLIESLICKESGDLERGRAIAESARNRVEQVFGRRSRVGGPLSLAYADLLYEQDRHAGVLAELPLATVWRDVATPVELLSRGQLVMAKARFFSGAAEQGLAQLDEWLSGLLSPGYERVYAHAMSCKVQFLLWLRRPNEAERVCLQLERHLAGLSGERHADAQTALVLAEARLALSERHAERAQSKLESCLAGYSSAYQRDRRLRLSLLLSVAYWQKGNSEKAIGLFLATLEEAWNLGYRRLFQDDALWLLPMWESWREAEPKRAAAWQGLADLLREQCRKLSVDPESFDENQDVSHREREILRLVAAGLSNRDIAQAVHLSEATIKWHLHNLFAKLGVKSRTQAVLKGKSLGLLSEA
;
A
#
# COMPACT_ATOMS: atom_id res chain seq x y z
N MET A 1 -37.96 -13.53 19.24
CA MET A 1 -36.92 -12.51 19.49
C MET A 1 -35.61 -13.28 19.60
N GLY A 2 -34.93 -13.49 18.51
CA GLY A 2 -33.66 -14.19 18.42
C GLY A 2 -32.58 -13.20 18.00
N HIS A 3 -31.56 -13.08 18.82
CA HIS A 3 -30.34 -12.35 18.48
C HIS A 3 -29.73 -12.98 17.21
N ARG A 4 -29.67 -12.23 16.14
CA ARG A 4 -28.78 -12.49 15.03
C ARG A 4 -27.44 -11.82 15.38
N ASP A 5 -26.47 -12.65 15.74
CA ASP A 5 -25.10 -12.20 15.87
C ASP A 5 -24.61 -11.69 14.51
N GLY A 6 -24.27 -10.39 14.51
CA GLY A 6 -23.77 -9.71 13.32
C GLY A 6 -22.37 -10.20 12.94
N VAL A 7 -22.27 -10.91 11.84
CA VAL A 7 -21.01 -11.14 11.15
C VAL A 7 -20.57 -9.80 10.54
N PRO A 8 -19.34 -9.32 10.79
CA PRO A 8 -18.89 -8.05 10.22
C PRO A 8 -18.81 -8.15 8.69
N ALA A 9 -19.56 -7.28 8.01
CA ALA A 9 -19.74 -7.25 6.56
C ALA A 9 -18.59 -6.52 5.86
N SER A 10 -17.37 -7.06 5.85
CA SER A 10 -16.30 -6.53 4.98
C SER A 10 -15.12 -7.47 4.73
N THR A 11 -15.31 -8.77 4.84
CA THR A 11 -14.34 -9.71 4.29
C THR A 11 -14.87 -10.22 2.96
N ILE A 12 -14.07 -10.09 1.88
CA ILE A 12 -14.27 -10.93 0.69
C ILE A 12 -14.43 -12.35 1.23
N PRO A 13 -15.52 -13.07 0.93
CA PRO A 13 -15.67 -14.41 1.42
C PRO A 13 -14.50 -15.23 0.88
N LEU A 14 -13.52 -15.50 1.75
CA LEU A 14 -12.38 -16.33 1.43
C LEU A 14 -12.93 -17.72 1.15
N LEU A 15 -12.52 -18.31 0.04
CA LEU A 15 -12.84 -19.70 -0.26
C LEU A 15 -12.18 -20.57 0.81
N GLN A 16 -13.00 -21.04 1.75
CA GLN A 16 -12.54 -21.89 2.86
C GLN A 16 -11.84 -23.14 2.34
N THR A 17 -12.25 -23.63 1.17
CA THR A 17 -11.67 -24.79 0.49
C THR A 17 -10.17 -24.70 0.23
N LYS A 18 -9.62 -23.49 0.04
CA LYS A 18 -8.18 -23.29 -0.13
C LYS A 18 -7.37 -23.47 1.15
N LEU A 19 -8.02 -23.35 2.30
CA LEU A 19 -7.37 -23.37 3.61
C LEU A 19 -7.28 -24.79 4.19
N PHE A 20 -7.71 -25.79 3.42
CA PHE A 20 -7.62 -27.20 3.79
C PHE A 20 -6.66 -27.94 2.88
N PRO A 21 -5.90 -28.91 3.42
CA PRO A 21 -5.19 -29.85 2.57
C PRO A 21 -6.20 -30.61 1.72
N PRO A 22 -5.87 -30.97 0.48
CA PRO A 22 -6.74 -31.82 -0.33
C PRO A 22 -6.98 -33.10 0.44
N GLY A 23 -8.28 -33.41 0.69
CA GLY A 23 -8.67 -34.58 1.47
C GLY A 23 -8.21 -35.85 0.79
N ALA A 24 -7.53 -36.70 1.52
CA ALA A 24 -7.18 -38.03 1.03
C ALA A 24 -8.42 -38.95 0.88
N GLY A 25 -9.64 -38.41 1.07
CA GLY A 25 -10.91 -39.10 0.84
C GLY A 25 -11.07 -40.43 1.58
N GLY A 26 -10.25 -40.70 2.60
CA GLY A 26 -10.17 -42.01 3.26
C GLY A 26 -9.46 -43.09 2.43
N LEU A 27 -8.88 -42.73 1.28
CA LEU A 27 -8.12 -43.67 0.46
C LEU A 27 -6.75 -43.93 1.06
N PRO A 28 -6.31 -45.18 1.08
CA PRO A 28 -4.96 -45.54 1.54
C PRO A 28 -3.93 -44.88 0.61
N LEU A 29 -2.95 -44.18 1.19
CA LEU A 29 -1.85 -43.57 0.49
C LEU A 29 -0.59 -44.44 0.58
N LEU A 30 0.21 -44.49 -0.49
CA LEU A 30 1.52 -45.11 -0.42
C LEU A 30 2.41 -44.30 0.52
N PRO A 31 2.93 -44.86 1.63
CA PRO A 31 3.85 -44.16 2.52
C PRO A 31 5.17 -43.83 1.82
N ARG A 32 5.58 -42.59 1.79
CA ARG A 32 6.85 -42.14 1.22
C ARG A 32 7.85 -41.80 2.33
N GLN A 33 8.09 -42.78 3.24
CA GLN A 33 8.82 -42.57 4.48
C GLN A 33 10.19 -41.93 4.27
N ALA A 34 10.97 -42.41 3.31
CA ALA A 34 12.31 -41.87 3.02
C ALA A 34 12.29 -40.39 2.62
N LEU A 35 11.29 -39.98 1.81
CA LEU A 35 11.14 -38.56 1.44
C LEU A 35 10.68 -37.71 2.62
N ILE A 36 9.75 -38.23 3.42
CA ILE A 36 9.27 -37.55 4.62
C ILE A 36 10.39 -37.36 5.63
N ASP A 37 11.26 -38.35 5.80
CA ASP A 37 12.43 -38.26 6.68
C ASP A 37 13.41 -37.20 6.18
N ARG A 38 13.74 -37.19 4.89
CA ARG A 38 14.59 -36.13 4.28
C ARG A 38 14.01 -34.71 4.48
N LEU A 39 12.70 -34.54 4.25
CA LEU A 39 12.03 -33.25 4.51
C LEU A 39 12.04 -32.87 5.98
N TYR A 40 11.81 -33.85 6.85
CA TYR A 40 11.82 -33.64 8.28
C TYR A 40 13.23 -33.30 8.82
N GLU A 41 14.28 -33.89 8.31
CA GLU A 41 15.67 -33.53 8.59
C GLU A 41 16.02 -32.15 8.12
N ALA A 42 15.46 -31.72 6.99
CA ALA A 42 15.63 -30.38 6.44
C ALA A 42 14.86 -29.28 7.19
N ARG A 43 14.14 -29.60 8.27
CA ARG A 43 13.35 -28.62 9.07
C ARG A 43 14.15 -27.48 9.69
N GLY A 44 15.48 -27.56 9.70
CA GLY A 44 16.37 -26.44 10.04
C GLY A 44 16.42 -25.33 8.97
N ARG A 45 15.96 -25.61 7.76
CA ARG A 45 15.90 -24.62 6.68
C ARG A 45 14.64 -23.77 6.80
N ARG A 46 14.70 -22.51 6.34
CA ARG A 46 13.54 -21.58 6.35
C ARG A 46 12.50 -21.92 5.29
N ALA A 47 12.93 -22.48 4.16
CA ALA A 47 12.04 -22.89 3.09
C ALA A 47 12.35 -24.29 2.59
N MET A 48 11.31 -25.09 2.31
CA MET A 48 11.39 -26.40 1.68
C MET A 48 10.52 -26.37 0.43
N VAL A 49 11.05 -26.76 -0.72
CA VAL A 49 10.38 -26.66 -2.01
C VAL A 49 10.36 -28.01 -2.71
N LEU A 50 9.17 -28.48 -3.10
CA LEU A 50 8.96 -29.65 -3.93
C LEU A 50 8.70 -29.18 -5.35
N SER A 51 9.68 -29.36 -6.25
CA SER A 51 9.61 -28.90 -7.63
C SER A 51 9.55 -30.08 -8.59
N ALA A 52 8.38 -30.31 -9.17
CA ALA A 52 8.17 -31.35 -10.18
C ALA A 52 6.95 -31.01 -11.03
N PRO A 53 6.89 -31.54 -12.27
CA PRO A 53 5.71 -31.45 -13.11
C PRO A 53 4.44 -31.93 -12.39
N ALA A 54 3.31 -31.74 -13.05
CA ALA A 54 2.03 -32.22 -12.52
C ALA A 54 2.04 -33.74 -12.36
N GLY A 55 1.31 -34.25 -11.37
CA GLY A 55 1.13 -35.68 -11.18
C GLY A 55 2.28 -36.43 -10.52
N PHE A 56 3.26 -35.74 -9.94
CA PHE A 56 4.36 -36.38 -9.18
C PHE A 56 4.05 -36.57 -7.69
N GLY A 57 2.80 -36.41 -7.28
CA GLY A 57 2.39 -36.63 -5.89
C GLY A 57 2.83 -35.53 -4.89
N LYS A 58 3.20 -34.36 -5.33
CA LYS A 58 3.64 -33.24 -4.46
C LYS A 58 2.68 -32.96 -3.30
N SER A 59 1.41 -32.71 -3.60
CA SER A 59 0.38 -32.42 -2.58
C SER A 59 0.19 -33.60 -1.61
N THR A 60 0.31 -34.84 -2.10
CA THR A 60 0.24 -36.04 -1.26
C THR A 60 1.40 -36.11 -0.28
N ILE A 61 2.62 -35.82 -0.73
CA ILE A 61 3.81 -35.76 0.14
C ILE A 61 3.66 -34.62 1.17
N LEU A 62 3.15 -33.47 0.76
CA LEU A 62 2.85 -32.38 1.69
C LEU A 62 1.85 -32.81 2.76
N CYS A 63 0.79 -33.56 2.40
CA CYS A 63 -0.18 -34.08 3.36
C CYS A 63 0.48 -35.08 4.35
N GLN A 64 1.35 -35.98 3.88
CA GLN A 64 2.08 -36.91 4.76
C GLN A 64 3.04 -36.18 5.71
N LEU A 65 3.80 -35.18 5.19
CA LEU A 65 4.67 -34.35 6.03
C LEU A 65 3.87 -33.57 7.08
N ARG A 66 2.72 -33.03 6.67
CA ARG A 66 1.81 -32.34 7.59
C ARG A 66 1.40 -33.21 8.76
N LEU A 67 0.96 -34.46 8.51
CA LEU A 67 0.57 -35.39 9.56
C LEU A 67 1.70 -35.59 10.56
N ARG A 68 2.91 -35.85 10.07
CA ARG A 68 4.08 -36.04 10.93
C ARG A 68 4.43 -34.83 11.77
N LEU A 69 4.31 -33.63 11.22
CA LEU A 69 4.55 -32.39 11.94
C LEU A 69 3.50 -32.13 13.03
N LEU A 70 2.24 -32.44 12.74
CA LEU A 70 1.15 -32.34 13.73
C LEU A 70 1.36 -33.30 14.89
N GLU A 71 1.82 -34.52 14.62
CA GLU A 71 2.18 -35.51 15.67
C GLU A 71 3.31 -35.02 16.59
N GLN A 72 4.17 -34.13 16.11
CA GLN A 72 5.24 -33.49 16.87
C GLN A 72 4.80 -32.16 17.55
N GLY A 73 3.50 -31.85 17.51
CA GLY A 73 2.94 -30.67 18.15
C GLY A 73 3.20 -29.34 17.42
N ALA A 74 3.60 -29.39 16.14
CA ALA A 74 3.78 -28.18 15.34
C ALA A 74 2.44 -27.65 14.80
N ALA A 75 2.30 -26.33 14.72
CA ALA A 75 1.19 -25.69 14.02
C ALA A 75 1.45 -25.75 12.50
N VAL A 76 0.47 -26.20 11.72
CA VAL A 76 0.58 -26.29 10.26
C VAL A 76 -0.59 -25.55 9.62
N ALA A 77 -0.30 -24.44 8.98
CA ALA A 77 -1.23 -23.66 8.18
C ALA A 77 -1.13 -24.07 6.71
N TRP A 78 -2.27 -24.21 6.02
CA TRP A 78 -2.33 -24.66 4.63
C TRP A 78 -2.99 -23.63 3.72
N LEU A 79 -2.40 -23.43 2.54
CA LEU A 79 -2.98 -22.65 1.45
C LEU A 79 -2.77 -23.38 0.12
N SER A 80 -3.85 -23.72 -0.57
CA SER A 80 -3.83 -24.13 -1.98
C SER A 80 -3.94 -22.90 -2.87
N CYS A 81 -2.86 -22.60 -3.60
CA CYS A 81 -2.74 -21.38 -4.41
C CYS A 81 -3.44 -21.51 -5.76
N ASP A 82 -4.05 -20.44 -6.25
CA ASP A 82 -4.55 -20.33 -7.62
C ASP A 82 -4.15 -18.99 -8.28
N GLU A 83 -4.54 -18.78 -9.54
CA GLU A 83 -4.18 -17.57 -10.29
C GLU A 83 -4.77 -16.29 -9.69
N THR A 84 -5.89 -16.38 -8.97
CA THR A 84 -6.52 -15.22 -8.32
C THR A 84 -5.74 -14.75 -7.10
N ASP A 85 -4.86 -15.58 -6.56
CA ASP A 85 -3.95 -15.22 -5.46
C ASP A 85 -2.68 -14.49 -5.97
N SER A 86 -2.62 -14.20 -7.25
CA SER A 86 -1.52 -13.41 -7.84
C SER A 86 -1.50 -11.97 -7.33
N GLU A 87 -2.61 -11.47 -6.79
CA GLU A 87 -2.63 -10.20 -6.09
C GLU A 87 -1.98 -10.33 -4.70
N PRO A 88 -0.92 -9.55 -4.41
CA PRO A 88 -0.17 -9.69 -3.16
C PRO A 88 -1.01 -9.58 -1.89
N GLN A 89 -1.97 -8.67 -1.85
CA GLN A 89 -2.85 -8.49 -0.70
C GLN A 89 -3.74 -9.70 -0.47
N ARG A 90 -4.32 -10.24 -1.55
CA ARG A 90 -5.16 -11.44 -1.50
C ARG A 90 -4.37 -12.65 -1.02
N LEU A 91 -3.14 -12.80 -1.50
CA LEU A 91 -2.24 -13.86 -1.03
C LEU A 91 -2.02 -13.77 0.49
N ILE A 92 -1.69 -12.59 1.00
CA ILE A 92 -1.46 -12.41 2.43
C ILE A 92 -2.76 -12.56 3.24
N GLN A 93 -3.93 -12.18 2.71
CA GLN A 93 -5.22 -12.46 3.34
C GLN A 93 -5.46 -13.95 3.53
N TYR A 94 -5.17 -14.76 2.50
CA TYR A 94 -5.26 -16.21 2.61
C TYR A 94 -4.21 -16.80 3.56
N LEU A 95 -2.97 -16.29 3.54
CA LEU A 95 -1.94 -16.69 4.51
C LEU A 95 -2.36 -16.37 5.94
N LEU A 96 -2.89 -15.18 6.17
CA LEU A 96 -3.43 -14.79 7.46
C LEU A 96 -4.55 -15.73 7.91
N ALA A 97 -5.54 -15.95 7.06
CA ALA A 97 -6.67 -16.83 7.35
C ALA A 97 -6.22 -18.29 7.61
N SER A 98 -5.22 -18.76 6.84
CA SER A 98 -4.67 -20.11 7.03
C SER A 98 -4.00 -20.29 8.40
N ILE A 99 -3.29 -19.25 8.88
CA ILE A 99 -2.66 -19.28 10.21
C ILE A 99 -3.72 -19.12 11.30
N GLN A 100 -4.71 -18.24 11.13
CA GLN A 100 -5.79 -18.05 12.11
C GLN A 100 -6.60 -19.31 12.38
N ARG A 101 -6.67 -20.23 11.43
CA ARG A 101 -7.30 -21.55 11.66
C ARG A 101 -6.57 -22.41 12.69
N VAL A 102 -5.25 -22.27 12.78
CA VAL A 102 -4.42 -23.06 13.71
C VAL A 102 -4.02 -22.25 14.94
N VAL A 103 -3.97 -20.94 14.81
CA VAL A 103 -3.70 -19.97 15.89
C VAL A 103 -4.72 -18.83 15.81
N PRO A 104 -5.91 -18.95 16.41
CA PRO A 104 -7.02 -18.00 16.22
C PRO A 104 -6.69 -16.54 16.57
N ALA A 105 -5.78 -16.30 17.50
CA ALA A 105 -5.36 -14.97 17.92
C ALA A 105 -4.29 -14.32 17.02
N PHE A 106 -3.86 -15.00 15.94
CA PHE A 106 -2.79 -14.54 15.07
C PHE A 106 -3.21 -13.33 14.22
N GLY A 107 -2.26 -12.45 13.96
CA GLY A 107 -2.30 -11.53 12.82
C GLY A 107 -2.99 -10.20 13.11
N GLY A 108 -2.98 -9.72 14.36
CA GLY A 108 -3.58 -8.42 14.69
C GLY A 108 -3.01 -7.27 13.86
N ASN A 109 -1.70 -7.22 13.63
CA ASN A 109 -1.08 -6.20 12.79
C ASN A 109 -1.40 -6.44 11.31
N THR A 110 -1.29 -7.68 10.86
CA THR A 110 -1.55 -8.08 9.46
C THR A 110 -3.02 -7.93 9.09
N ALA A 111 -3.94 -8.40 9.94
CA ALA A 111 -5.38 -8.25 9.73
C ALA A 111 -5.77 -6.78 9.66
N ASN A 112 -5.21 -5.98 10.57
CA ASN A 112 -5.37 -4.55 10.54
C ASN A 112 -4.81 -3.90 9.27
N LEU A 113 -3.79 -4.47 8.62
CA LEU A 113 -3.26 -4.01 7.32
C LEU A 113 -4.10 -4.49 6.13
N LEU A 114 -4.62 -5.69 6.21
CA LEU A 114 -5.36 -6.33 5.13
C LEU A 114 -6.86 -6.00 5.14
N GLY A 115 -7.42 -5.57 6.27
CA GLY A 115 -8.76 -4.97 6.35
C GLY A 115 -8.81 -3.60 5.68
N THR A 116 -7.70 -3.20 5.05
CA THR A 116 -7.55 -1.96 4.32
C THR A 116 -7.70 -2.24 2.84
N ASP A 117 -8.57 -1.52 2.17
CA ASP A 117 -8.72 -1.50 0.71
C ASP A 117 -7.53 -0.77 0.01
N VAL A 118 -6.35 -0.82 0.58
CA VAL A 118 -5.17 -0.09 0.08
C VAL A 118 -4.20 -1.04 -0.58
N ALA A 119 -3.67 -0.61 -1.72
CA ALA A 119 -2.43 -1.15 -2.24
C ALA A 119 -1.29 -0.76 -1.28
N VAL A 120 -1.11 -1.56 -0.24
CA VAL A 120 0.08 -1.46 0.61
C VAL A 120 1.23 -2.03 -0.20
N PRO A 121 2.41 -1.37 -0.25
CA PRO A 121 3.60 -2.02 -0.78
C PRO A 121 3.76 -3.40 -0.16
N LEU A 122 4.08 -4.36 -0.98
CA LEU A 122 4.19 -5.75 -0.54
C LEU A 122 5.11 -5.87 0.68
N GLU A 123 6.20 -5.10 0.72
CA GLU A 123 7.14 -5.06 1.83
C GLU A 123 6.47 -4.61 3.14
N GLY A 124 5.64 -3.59 3.10
CA GLY A 124 4.96 -3.09 4.31
C GLY A 124 3.95 -4.10 4.89
N ILE A 125 3.26 -4.86 4.00
CA ILE A 125 2.40 -5.97 4.43
C ILE A 125 3.25 -7.11 4.99
N LEU A 126 4.36 -7.43 4.33
CA LEU A 126 5.28 -8.46 4.77
C LEU A 126 5.93 -8.11 6.11
N ASP A 127 6.28 -6.85 6.35
CA ASP A 127 6.81 -6.39 7.64
C ASP A 127 5.83 -6.59 8.79
N ALA A 128 4.56 -6.25 8.59
CA ALA A 128 3.53 -6.48 9.59
C ALA A 128 3.26 -7.97 9.80
N PHE A 129 3.26 -8.74 8.71
CA PHE A 129 3.11 -10.19 8.76
C PHE A 129 4.28 -10.84 9.51
N LEU A 130 5.51 -10.42 9.24
CA LEU A 130 6.71 -10.85 9.95
C LEU A 130 6.70 -10.43 11.43
N ALA A 131 6.18 -9.23 11.73
CA ALA A 131 6.03 -8.77 13.11
C ALA A 131 5.02 -9.62 13.90
N ASP A 132 3.92 -10.03 13.26
CA ASP A 132 2.96 -10.96 13.85
C ASP A 132 3.56 -12.36 14.01
N LEU A 133 4.30 -12.85 13.01
CA LEU A 133 5.00 -14.14 13.08
C LEU A 133 6.02 -14.21 14.22
N ARG A 134 6.74 -13.11 14.50
CA ARG A 134 7.71 -13.03 15.62
C ARG A 134 7.06 -13.16 17.00
N ARG A 135 5.76 -12.90 17.13
CA ARG A 135 5.01 -12.99 18.39
C ARG A 135 4.44 -14.37 18.64
N LEU A 136 4.54 -15.28 17.69
CA LEU A 136 4.06 -16.64 17.86
C LEU A 136 4.99 -17.44 18.76
N GLU A 137 4.39 -18.24 19.63
CA GLU A 137 5.10 -19.22 20.43
C GLU A 137 4.98 -20.60 19.77
N GLY A 138 6.11 -21.29 19.62
CA GLY A 138 6.18 -22.63 19.04
C GLY A 138 6.36 -22.67 17.51
N PRO A 139 6.63 -23.87 16.96
CA PRO A 139 6.95 -24.05 15.55
C PRO A 139 5.70 -23.94 14.67
N LEU A 140 5.77 -23.07 13.65
CA LEU A 140 4.76 -22.89 12.63
C LEU A 140 5.30 -23.29 11.24
N TYR A 141 4.52 -24.08 10.51
CA TYR A 141 4.80 -24.43 9.12
C TYR A 141 3.70 -23.87 8.21
N LEU A 142 4.10 -23.08 7.21
CA LEU A 142 3.22 -22.53 6.17
C LEU A 142 3.32 -23.37 4.92
N PHE A 143 2.26 -24.10 4.60
CA PHE A 143 2.20 -24.96 3.42
C PHE A 143 1.53 -24.19 2.28
N LEU A 144 2.26 -24.04 1.16
CA LEU A 144 1.82 -23.38 -0.07
C LEU A 144 1.74 -24.40 -1.18
N ASP A 145 0.56 -24.96 -1.41
CA ASP A 145 0.38 -25.93 -2.49
C ASP A 145 0.08 -25.26 -3.82
N ASP A 146 0.64 -25.77 -4.91
CA ASP A 146 0.54 -25.23 -6.26
C ASP A 146 1.02 -23.75 -6.40
N PHE A 147 2.07 -23.36 -5.70
CA PHE A 147 2.64 -22.00 -5.68
C PHE A 147 2.94 -21.42 -7.07
N HIS A 148 3.24 -22.25 -8.07
CA HIS A 148 3.50 -21.83 -9.46
C HIS A 148 2.30 -21.15 -10.15
N ARG A 149 1.11 -21.22 -9.59
CA ARG A 149 -0.10 -20.55 -10.12
C ARG A 149 -0.11 -19.07 -9.83
N ILE A 150 0.67 -18.64 -8.86
CA ILE A 150 0.78 -17.23 -8.50
C ILE A 150 1.74 -16.54 -9.49
N ARG A 151 1.23 -15.52 -10.21
CA ARG A 151 1.98 -14.80 -11.27
C ARG A 151 1.85 -13.29 -11.06
N HIS A 152 2.84 -12.70 -10.40
CA HIS A 152 2.92 -11.24 -10.22
C HIS A 152 4.38 -10.80 -10.23
N ALA A 153 4.67 -9.66 -10.86
CA ALA A 153 6.04 -9.17 -11.03
C ALA A 153 6.78 -8.90 -9.71
N ALA A 154 6.08 -8.44 -8.67
CA ALA A 154 6.65 -8.14 -7.36
C ALA A 154 6.82 -9.38 -6.45
N LEU A 155 6.19 -10.52 -6.77
CA LEU A 155 6.21 -11.70 -5.90
C LEU A 155 7.59 -12.32 -5.71
N PRO A 156 8.46 -12.42 -6.72
CA PRO A 156 9.82 -12.95 -6.52
C PRO A 156 10.59 -12.17 -5.45
N HIS A 157 10.46 -10.84 -5.46
CA HIS A 157 11.10 -9.97 -4.47
C HIS A 157 10.45 -10.13 -3.09
N GLY A 158 9.12 -10.14 -3.01
CA GLY A 158 8.39 -10.30 -1.75
C GLY A 158 8.63 -11.65 -1.08
N VAL A 159 8.67 -12.76 -1.85
CA VAL A 159 8.97 -14.11 -1.33
C VAL A 159 10.41 -14.20 -0.85
N ARG A 160 11.36 -13.62 -1.57
CA ARG A 160 12.75 -13.50 -1.13
C ARG A 160 12.81 -12.77 0.21
N TYR A 161 12.22 -11.57 0.28
CA TYR A 161 12.17 -10.76 1.49
C TYR A 161 11.56 -11.54 2.68
N LEU A 162 10.49 -12.28 2.43
CA LEU A 162 9.87 -13.13 3.45
C LEU A 162 10.85 -14.19 3.95
N ILE A 163 11.47 -14.98 3.06
CA ILE A 163 12.38 -16.07 3.43
C ILE A 163 13.60 -15.54 4.20
N GLU A 164 14.17 -14.43 3.78
CA GLU A 164 15.34 -13.80 4.44
C GLU A 164 15.01 -13.33 5.87
N ASN A 165 13.77 -12.90 6.13
CA ASN A 165 13.35 -12.29 7.40
C ASN A 165 12.45 -13.18 8.27
N LEU A 166 12.17 -14.44 7.86
CA LEU A 166 11.39 -15.37 8.66
C LEU A 166 12.00 -15.59 10.06
N PRO A 167 11.17 -15.60 11.12
CA PRO A 167 11.63 -16.01 12.45
C PRO A 167 12.09 -17.47 12.46
N ASP A 168 13.02 -17.81 13.36
CA ASP A 168 13.63 -19.15 13.43
C ASP A 168 12.65 -20.29 13.80
N HIS A 169 11.47 -20.01 14.26
CA HIS A 169 10.42 -21.00 14.55
C HIS A 169 9.38 -21.12 13.42
N VAL A 170 9.49 -20.35 12.33
CA VAL A 170 8.58 -20.38 11.18
C VAL A 170 9.26 -20.97 9.94
N ARG A 171 8.54 -21.81 9.22
CA ARG A 171 9.02 -22.47 7.99
C ARG A 171 8.00 -22.36 6.88
N VAL A 172 8.45 -22.23 5.66
CA VAL A 172 7.62 -22.29 4.46
C VAL A 172 7.86 -23.60 3.75
N VAL A 173 6.80 -24.31 3.39
CA VAL A 173 6.86 -25.54 2.61
C VAL A 173 6.01 -25.35 1.36
N ALA A 174 6.63 -25.34 0.18
CA ALA A 174 5.94 -25.02 -1.06
C ALA A 174 6.00 -26.17 -2.08
N SER A 175 4.89 -26.42 -2.79
CA SER A 175 4.88 -27.22 -4.00
C SER A 175 4.82 -26.33 -5.25
N THR A 176 5.57 -26.71 -6.29
CA THR A 176 5.62 -25.95 -7.54
C THR A 176 5.84 -26.87 -8.74
N ARG A 177 5.47 -26.44 -9.96
CA ARG A 177 5.75 -27.22 -11.18
C ARG A 177 7.19 -27.00 -11.71
N PHE A 178 7.77 -25.87 -11.42
CA PHE A 178 9.13 -25.50 -11.81
C PHE A 178 9.79 -24.74 -10.68
N LEU A 179 11.07 -24.91 -10.50
CA LEU A 179 11.81 -24.17 -9.50
C LEU A 179 11.89 -22.71 -9.88
N PRO A 180 11.36 -21.79 -9.05
CA PRO A 180 11.40 -20.37 -9.35
C PRO A 180 12.84 -19.86 -9.55
N ARG A 181 13.08 -19.06 -10.59
CA ARG A 181 14.43 -18.57 -10.94
C ARG A 181 15.09 -17.85 -9.76
N PHE A 182 14.35 -17.06 -8.99
CA PHE A 182 14.87 -16.34 -7.83
C PHE A 182 15.41 -17.25 -6.71
N LEU A 183 14.98 -18.53 -6.66
CA LEU A 183 15.55 -19.51 -5.73
C LEU A 183 16.82 -20.17 -6.28
N VAL A 184 17.00 -20.17 -7.60
CA VAL A 184 18.15 -20.76 -8.29
C VAL A 184 19.29 -19.78 -8.40
N ASP A 185 18.95 -18.56 -8.84
CA ASP A 185 19.92 -17.52 -9.24
C ASP A 185 20.49 -16.74 -8.05
N GLU A 186 19.84 -16.81 -6.87
CA GLU A 186 20.22 -16.07 -5.66
C GLU A 186 21.07 -16.93 -4.71
N PRO A 187 22.39 -16.72 -4.69
CA PRO A 187 23.30 -17.47 -3.79
C PRO A 187 22.95 -17.30 -2.29
N THR A 188 22.36 -16.17 -1.94
CA THR A 188 21.99 -15.82 -0.55
C THR A 188 20.88 -16.69 0.01
N LEU A 189 19.99 -17.23 -0.84
CA LEU A 189 18.88 -18.08 -0.41
C LEU A 189 19.24 -19.58 -0.30
N LYS A 190 20.31 -20.02 -0.97
CA LYS A 190 20.72 -21.45 -0.95
C LYS A 190 20.94 -22.02 0.46
N PRO A 191 21.55 -21.29 1.42
CA PRO A 191 21.70 -21.81 2.79
C PRO A 191 20.38 -21.99 3.53
N TRP A 192 19.32 -21.26 3.13
CA TRP A 192 18.01 -21.23 3.79
C TRP A 192 16.97 -22.12 3.15
N THR A 193 17.27 -22.69 1.95
CA THR A 193 16.32 -23.49 1.18
C THR A 193 16.75 -24.95 1.05
N PHE A 194 15.77 -25.83 1.05
CA PHE A 194 15.92 -27.26 0.72
C PHE A 194 14.96 -27.57 -0.43
N CYS A 195 15.46 -28.18 -1.49
CA CYS A 195 14.66 -28.47 -2.68
C CYS A 195 14.67 -29.97 -2.98
N LEU A 196 13.49 -30.52 -3.26
CA LEU A 196 13.32 -31.85 -3.89
C LEU A 196 12.90 -31.63 -5.35
N SER A 197 13.57 -32.36 -6.26
CA SER A 197 13.31 -32.33 -7.70
C SER A 197 12.29 -33.40 -8.12
N ALA A 198 11.93 -33.38 -9.41
CA ALA A 198 11.12 -34.43 -10.00
C ALA A 198 11.77 -35.84 -9.86
N GLU A 199 13.08 -35.92 -9.97
CA GLU A 199 13.83 -37.18 -9.81
C GLU A 199 13.67 -37.73 -8.40
N ASP A 200 13.74 -36.89 -7.37
CA ASP A 200 13.52 -37.28 -5.97
C ASP A 200 12.11 -37.80 -5.71
N LEU A 201 11.12 -37.27 -6.45
CA LEU A 201 9.71 -37.61 -6.26
C LEU A 201 9.25 -38.86 -7.03
N ARG A 202 10.02 -39.35 -8.01
CA ARG A 202 9.72 -40.62 -8.68
C ARG A 202 9.66 -41.75 -7.67
N LEU A 203 8.77 -42.68 -7.91
CA LEU A 203 8.73 -43.92 -7.13
C LEU A 203 9.93 -44.78 -7.47
N SER A 204 10.54 -45.39 -6.45
CA SER A 204 11.51 -46.45 -6.67
C SER A 204 10.79 -47.67 -7.30
N ARG A 205 11.56 -48.66 -7.72
CA ARG A 205 10.99 -49.90 -8.24
C ARG A 205 10.14 -50.59 -7.19
N GLU A 206 10.64 -50.70 -5.97
CA GLU A 206 9.95 -51.32 -4.84
C GLU A 206 8.68 -50.54 -4.46
N GLU A 207 8.75 -49.22 -4.43
CA GLU A 207 7.58 -48.37 -4.18
C GLU A 207 6.53 -48.49 -5.29
N SER A 208 6.95 -48.66 -6.54
CA SER A 208 6.04 -48.84 -7.69
C SER A 208 5.35 -50.21 -7.63
N ASP A 209 6.07 -51.25 -7.26
CA ASP A 209 5.53 -52.58 -7.09
C ASP A 209 4.54 -52.62 -5.91
N ALA A 210 4.87 -52.06 -4.77
CA ALA A 210 3.97 -51.89 -3.63
C ALA A 210 2.72 -51.06 -3.98
N PHE A 211 2.87 -50.03 -4.79
CA PHE A 211 1.75 -49.21 -5.26
C PHE A 211 0.76 -50.04 -6.10
N LEU A 212 1.25 -50.87 -7.03
CA LEU A 212 0.43 -51.64 -7.93
C LEU A 212 -0.17 -52.89 -7.26
N LEU A 213 0.62 -53.65 -6.48
CA LEU A 213 0.23 -54.88 -5.86
C LEU A 213 -0.56 -54.66 -4.58
N ASP A 214 0.02 -53.90 -3.61
CA ASP A 214 -0.55 -53.80 -2.26
C ASP A 214 -1.66 -52.72 -2.22
N LEU A 215 -1.41 -51.56 -2.83
CA LEU A 215 -2.35 -50.46 -2.75
C LEU A 215 -3.49 -50.55 -3.76
N LYS A 216 -3.20 -51.01 -5.00
CA LYS A 216 -4.19 -51.15 -6.07
C LYS A 216 -4.75 -52.58 -6.19
N GLY A 217 -4.18 -53.54 -5.51
CA GLY A 217 -4.67 -54.92 -5.48
C GLY A 217 -4.57 -55.65 -6.82
N LEU A 218 -3.62 -55.24 -7.69
CA LEU A 218 -3.47 -55.86 -9.01
C LEU A 218 -2.63 -57.13 -8.92
N GLU A 219 -3.08 -58.19 -9.54
CA GLU A 219 -2.29 -59.40 -9.75
C GLU A 219 -1.45 -59.25 -11.01
N LEU A 220 -0.17 -58.85 -10.88
CA LEU A 220 0.78 -58.63 -11.97
C LEU A 220 2.02 -59.50 -11.80
N GLY A 221 2.46 -60.08 -12.92
CA GLY A 221 3.72 -60.82 -12.95
C GLY A 221 4.96 -59.90 -13.00
N GLU A 222 6.14 -60.45 -12.64
CA GLU A 222 7.39 -59.70 -12.58
C GLU A 222 7.76 -59.02 -13.92
N ARG A 223 7.44 -59.66 -15.06
CA ARG A 223 7.64 -59.09 -16.40
C ARG A 223 6.74 -57.85 -16.64
N GLU A 224 5.51 -57.86 -16.20
CA GLU A 224 4.55 -56.77 -16.36
C GLU A 224 4.94 -55.61 -15.46
N LEU A 225 5.31 -55.85 -14.22
CA LEU A 225 5.81 -54.84 -13.29
C LEU A 225 7.07 -54.15 -13.81
N LYS A 226 8.04 -54.95 -14.36
CA LYS A 226 9.23 -54.43 -14.95
C LYS A 226 8.96 -53.53 -16.18
N LEU A 227 8.00 -53.95 -17.00
CA LEU A 227 7.59 -53.17 -18.19
C LEU A 227 6.89 -51.89 -17.80
N LEU A 228 5.96 -51.89 -16.86
CA LEU A 228 5.25 -50.73 -16.35
C LEU A 228 6.24 -49.74 -15.74
N PHE A 229 7.14 -50.19 -14.87
CA PHE A 229 8.14 -49.33 -14.28
C PHE A 229 9.06 -48.70 -15.35
N LYS A 230 9.51 -49.48 -16.32
CA LYS A 230 10.34 -48.99 -17.42
C LYS A 230 9.61 -47.95 -18.29
N ARG A 231 8.29 -48.06 -18.46
CA ARG A 231 7.50 -47.18 -19.29
C ARG A 231 7.06 -45.90 -18.54
N THR A 232 6.77 -46.01 -17.28
CA THR A 232 6.31 -44.91 -16.44
C THR A 232 7.45 -44.23 -15.68
N GLU A 233 8.63 -44.87 -15.64
CA GLU A 233 9.82 -44.38 -14.91
C GLU A 233 9.50 -43.95 -13.47
N GLY A 234 8.59 -44.65 -12.81
CA GLY A 234 8.15 -44.35 -11.46
C GLY A 234 7.25 -43.11 -11.33
N TRP A 235 6.71 -42.61 -12.44
CA TRP A 235 5.74 -41.52 -12.40
C TRP A 235 4.38 -41.97 -11.86
N ILE A 236 4.05 -41.55 -10.64
CA ILE A 236 2.91 -42.07 -9.88
C ILE A 236 1.55 -41.89 -10.60
N THR A 237 1.32 -40.81 -11.32
CA THR A 237 0.07 -40.60 -12.07
C THR A 237 -0.04 -41.56 -13.23
N ALA A 238 1.02 -41.82 -13.94
CA ALA A 238 1.02 -42.82 -15.01
C ALA A 238 0.78 -44.24 -14.45
N LEU A 239 1.38 -44.57 -13.33
CA LEU A 239 1.13 -45.84 -12.63
C LEU A 239 -0.33 -45.96 -12.16
N HIS A 240 -0.91 -44.87 -11.64
CA HIS A 240 -2.31 -44.85 -11.23
C HIS A 240 -3.28 -45.04 -12.42
N LEU A 241 -3.05 -44.33 -13.51
CA LEU A 241 -3.82 -44.45 -14.75
C LEU A 241 -3.68 -45.86 -15.34
N ALA A 242 -2.44 -46.37 -15.36
CA ALA A 242 -2.18 -47.75 -15.82
C ALA A 242 -2.92 -48.80 -14.93
N ALA A 243 -2.93 -48.59 -13.62
CA ALA A 243 -3.65 -49.48 -12.70
C ALA A 243 -5.17 -49.43 -12.96
N LEU A 244 -5.75 -48.25 -13.19
CA LEU A 244 -7.17 -48.12 -13.55
C LEU A 244 -7.51 -48.79 -14.89
N ALA A 245 -6.66 -48.60 -15.89
CA ALA A 245 -6.85 -49.26 -17.20
C ALA A 245 -6.74 -50.80 -17.11
N LEU A 246 -5.72 -51.30 -16.43
CA LEU A 246 -5.51 -52.75 -16.24
C LEU A 246 -6.60 -53.43 -15.42
N SER A 247 -7.22 -52.74 -14.48
CA SER A 247 -8.33 -53.28 -13.69
C SER A 247 -9.63 -53.48 -14.51
N ARG A 248 -9.75 -52.78 -15.66
CA ARG A 248 -10.93 -52.74 -16.51
C ARG A 248 -10.73 -53.46 -17.85
N ASN A 249 -9.49 -53.64 -18.29
CA ASN A 249 -9.18 -54.14 -19.61
C ASN A 249 -8.93 -55.68 -19.58
N THR A 250 -9.53 -56.39 -20.49
CA THR A 250 -9.37 -57.87 -20.63
C THR A 250 -8.11 -58.25 -21.44
N ASP A 251 -7.62 -57.34 -22.34
CA ASP A 251 -6.37 -57.55 -23.10
C ASP A 251 -5.21 -56.80 -22.46
N ARG A 252 -4.68 -57.34 -21.38
CA ARG A 252 -3.55 -56.77 -20.65
C ARG A 252 -2.25 -56.65 -21.45
N GLU A 253 -1.98 -57.68 -22.28
CA GLU A 253 -0.76 -57.68 -23.10
C GLU A 253 -0.79 -56.65 -24.22
N GLY A 254 -1.92 -56.48 -24.92
CA GLY A 254 -2.11 -55.47 -25.92
C GLY A 254 -1.98 -54.07 -25.36
N PHE A 255 -2.57 -53.82 -24.21
CA PHE A 255 -2.49 -52.56 -23.49
C PHE A 255 -1.03 -52.21 -23.11
N LEU A 256 -0.28 -53.13 -22.50
CA LEU A 256 1.12 -52.91 -22.11
C LEU A 256 2.06 -52.66 -23.28
N ARG A 257 1.78 -53.22 -24.45
CA ARG A 257 2.53 -52.93 -25.69
C ARG A 257 2.25 -51.53 -26.27
N GLY A 258 1.03 -51.02 -26.09
CA GLY A 258 0.59 -49.72 -26.56
C GLY A 258 1.20 -48.55 -25.75
N LEU A 259 1.63 -48.78 -24.52
CA LEU A 259 2.27 -47.76 -23.68
C LEU A 259 3.60 -47.25 -24.27
N SER A 260 3.58 -46.15 -25.05
CA SER A 260 4.80 -45.56 -25.63
C SER A 260 4.66 -44.04 -25.81
N GLY A 261 5.75 -43.30 -25.68
CA GLY A 261 5.82 -41.84 -25.94
C GLY A 261 6.35 -41.01 -24.76
N THR A 262 6.12 -39.71 -24.82
CA THR A 262 6.47 -38.76 -23.73
C THR A 262 5.52 -38.89 -22.55
N GLU A 263 5.91 -38.37 -21.37
CA GLU A 263 5.05 -38.39 -20.16
C GLU A 263 3.64 -37.82 -20.43
N ARG A 264 3.52 -36.74 -21.20
CA ARG A 264 2.22 -36.14 -21.54
C ARG A 264 1.39 -37.06 -22.46
N ASN A 265 2.00 -37.64 -23.46
CA ASN A 265 1.31 -38.56 -24.37
C ASN A 265 0.85 -39.84 -23.66
N ILE A 266 1.62 -40.31 -22.69
CA ILE A 266 1.24 -41.47 -21.86
C ILE A 266 0.05 -41.11 -20.97
N ALA A 267 0.04 -39.94 -20.35
CA ALA A 267 -1.07 -39.45 -19.54
C ALA A 267 -2.34 -39.29 -20.38
N ASP A 268 -2.24 -38.71 -21.57
CA ASP A 268 -3.37 -38.49 -22.48
C ASP A 268 -3.93 -39.82 -22.97
N TYR A 269 -3.06 -40.76 -23.37
CA TYR A 269 -3.44 -42.12 -23.76
C TYR A 269 -4.16 -42.88 -22.63
N LEU A 270 -3.57 -42.91 -21.44
CA LEU A 270 -4.14 -43.61 -20.30
C LEU A 270 -5.45 -42.97 -19.83
N ALA A 271 -5.56 -41.64 -19.90
CA ALA A 271 -6.77 -40.93 -19.56
C ALA A 271 -7.89 -41.21 -20.56
N GLU A 272 -7.57 -41.30 -21.87
CA GLU A 272 -8.52 -41.66 -22.92
C GLU A 272 -9.03 -43.09 -22.76
N ASP A 273 -8.17 -44.06 -22.44
CA ASP A 273 -8.54 -45.45 -22.17
C ASP A 273 -9.43 -45.59 -20.92
N VAL A 274 -9.09 -44.88 -19.85
CA VAL A 274 -9.93 -44.83 -18.64
C VAL A 274 -11.30 -44.23 -18.96
N LEU A 275 -11.37 -43.13 -19.70
CA LEU A 275 -12.64 -42.51 -20.08
C LEU A 275 -13.48 -43.40 -21.00
N ALA A 276 -12.88 -44.07 -21.99
CA ALA A 276 -13.57 -44.99 -22.90
C ALA A 276 -14.23 -46.16 -22.16
N SER A 277 -13.69 -46.52 -21.01
CA SER A 277 -14.22 -47.57 -20.14
C SER A 277 -15.43 -47.15 -19.29
N LEU A 278 -15.71 -45.85 -19.19
CA LEU A 278 -16.80 -45.30 -18.39
C LEU A 278 -18.13 -45.32 -19.15
N PRO A 279 -19.27 -45.44 -18.44
CA PRO A 279 -20.59 -45.24 -19.05
C PRO A 279 -20.71 -43.87 -19.72
N ALA A 280 -21.41 -43.81 -20.81
CA ALA A 280 -21.55 -42.60 -21.66
C ALA A 280 -22.10 -41.37 -20.90
N ASP A 281 -23.02 -41.60 -19.94
CA ASP A 281 -23.58 -40.56 -19.08
C ASP A 281 -22.52 -39.90 -18.17
N LEU A 282 -21.57 -40.73 -17.67
CA LEU A 282 -20.48 -40.23 -16.83
C LEU A 282 -19.38 -39.51 -17.64
N GLN A 283 -19.09 -40.02 -18.86
CA GLN A 283 -18.19 -39.31 -19.79
C GLN A 283 -18.71 -37.93 -20.14
N LEU A 284 -20.01 -37.83 -20.50
CA LEU A 284 -20.65 -36.57 -20.82
C LEU A 284 -20.65 -35.59 -19.64
N PHE A 285 -20.90 -36.12 -18.42
CA PHE A 285 -20.85 -35.31 -17.21
C PHE A 285 -19.46 -34.73 -16.96
N LEU A 286 -18.41 -35.55 -17.10
CA LEU A 286 -17.02 -35.14 -16.96
C LEU A 286 -16.65 -34.05 -17.99
N ASP A 287 -17.01 -34.26 -19.27
CA ASP A 287 -16.74 -33.30 -20.33
C ASP A 287 -17.43 -31.96 -20.03
N GLN A 288 -18.72 -31.98 -19.70
CA GLN A 288 -19.51 -30.77 -19.45
C GLN A 288 -19.04 -30.00 -18.22
N THR A 289 -18.68 -30.67 -17.14
CA THR A 289 -18.24 -30.01 -15.88
C THR A 289 -16.76 -29.64 -15.88
N SER A 290 -15.99 -30.06 -16.89
CA SER A 290 -14.56 -29.77 -17.02
C SER A 290 -14.22 -28.27 -17.11
N VAL A 291 -15.16 -27.43 -17.56
CA VAL A 291 -15.02 -25.99 -17.67
C VAL A 291 -14.94 -25.29 -16.31
N LEU A 292 -15.36 -25.98 -15.24
CA LEU A 292 -15.43 -25.43 -13.90
C LEU A 292 -14.06 -25.57 -13.18
N ASP A 293 -13.67 -24.54 -12.46
CA ASP A 293 -12.49 -24.58 -11.60
C ASP A 293 -12.80 -25.30 -10.29
N GLU A 294 -13.94 -24.96 -9.70
CA GLU A 294 -14.51 -25.57 -8.52
C GLU A 294 -16.01 -25.74 -8.74
N PHE A 295 -16.59 -26.81 -8.24
CA PHE A 295 -17.99 -27.14 -8.47
C PHE A 295 -18.63 -27.85 -7.29
N ASN A 296 -19.94 -27.67 -7.21
CA ASN A 296 -20.82 -28.43 -6.31
C ASN A 296 -21.94 -29.10 -7.13
N ALA A 297 -22.74 -29.90 -6.47
CA ALA A 297 -23.82 -30.64 -7.12
C ALA A 297 -24.81 -29.72 -7.86
N GLU A 298 -25.16 -28.58 -7.27
CA GLU A 298 -26.13 -27.66 -7.87
C GLU A 298 -25.57 -26.97 -9.13
N LEU A 299 -24.28 -26.54 -9.10
CA LEU A 299 -23.62 -25.96 -10.27
C LEU A 299 -23.49 -27.01 -11.39
N CYS A 300 -23.11 -28.24 -11.06
CA CYS A 300 -23.08 -29.35 -12.01
C CYS A 300 -24.46 -29.59 -12.63
N ASN A 301 -25.53 -29.60 -11.83
CA ASN A 301 -26.90 -29.73 -12.32
C ASN A 301 -27.30 -28.59 -13.28
N ALA A 302 -26.91 -27.37 -12.94
CA ALA A 302 -27.20 -26.20 -13.78
C ALA A 302 -26.52 -26.28 -15.16
N LEU A 303 -25.27 -26.82 -15.22
CA LEU A 303 -24.52 -26.94 -16.47
C LEU A 303 -25.03 -28.14 -17.32
N THR A 304 -25.30 -29.27 -16.68
CA THR A 304 -25.62 -30.52 -17.38
C THR A 304 -27.11 -30.73 -17.64
N GLY A 305 -27.97 -29.88 -17.04
CA GLY A 305 -29.41 -30.06 -17.07
C GLY A 305 -29.93 -31.26 -16.25
N ARG A 306 -29.06 -31.85 -15.43
CA ARG A 306 -29.35 -33.02 -14.57
C ARG A 306 -29.96 -32.59 -13.23
N ARG A 307 -30.38 -33.58 -12.43
CA ARG A 307 -30.83 -33.40 -11.03
C ARG A 307 -30.10 -34.30 -10.04
N ASP A 308 -29.23 -35.17 -10.54
CA ASP A 308 -28.49 -36.18 -9.80
C ASP A 308 -26.97 -35.86 -9.70
N GLY A 309 -26.63 -34.59 -9.76
CA GLY A 309 -25.23 -34.14 -9.73
C GLY A 309 -24.47 -34.60 -8.49
N LEU A 310 -25.11 -34.70 -7.33
CA LEU A 310 -24.47 -35.24 -6.13
C LEU A 310 -24.12 -36.71 -6.30
N ASP A 311 -25.05 -37.53 -6.82
CA ASP A 311 -24.81 -38.96 -7.04
C ASP A 311 -23.69 -39.16 -8.06
N MET A 312 -23.62 -38.32 -9.10
CA MET A 312 -22.54 -38.34 -10.08
C MET A 312 -21.18 -38.02 -9.45
N LEU A 313 -21.11 -37.01 -8.60
CA LEU A 313 -19.87 -36.62 -7.89
C LEU A 313 -19.41 -37.70 -6.91
N MET A 314 -20.35 -38.29 -6.16
CA MET A 314 -20.05 -39.40 -5.25
C MET A 314 -19.60 -40.65 -6.01
N ARG A 315 -20.20 -40.90 -7.18
CA ARG A 315 -19.77 -42.01 -8.05
C ARG A 315 -18.37 -41.78 -8.58
N LEU A 316 -18.05 -40.56 -9.09
CA LEU A 316 -16.70 -40.22 -9.53
C LEU A 316 -15.67 -40.38 -8.42
N GLN A 317 -16.02 -39.99 -7.20
CA GLN A 317 -15.14 -40.13 -6.03
C GLN A 317 -14.93 -41.63 -5.66
N ASN A 318 -15.99 -42.42 -5.65
CA ASN A 318 -15.92 -43.85 -5.34
C ASN A 318 -15.12 -44.64 -6.40
N GLU A 319 -15.22 -44.22 -7.66
CA GLU A 319 -14.44 -44.79 -8.76
C GLU A 319 -13.03 -44.19 -8.88
N GLN A 320 -12.61 -43.36 -7.93
CA GLN A 320 -11.26 -42.75 -7.84
C GLN A 320 -10.89 -41.90 -9.08
N LEU A 321 -11.86 -41.26 -9.73
CA LEU A 321 -11.70 -40.55 -10.99
C LEU A 321 -11.22 -39.10 -10.80
N PHE A 322 -10.13 -38.90 -10.05
CA PHE A 322 -9.44 -37.64 -9.95
C PHE A 322 -10.27 -36.41 -9.46
N VAL A 323 -11.38 -36.68 -8.74
CA VAL A 323 -12.19 -35.67 -8.06
C VAL A 323 -11.69 -35.51 -6.64
N ILE A 324 -11.38 -34.27 -6.24
CA ILE A 324 -10.84 -33.88 -4.94
C ILE A 324 -11.91 -33.07 -4.22
N ALA A 325 -12.31 -33.51 -3.02
CA ALA A 325 -13.18 -32.71 -2.14
C ALA A 325 -12.36 -31.56 -1.56
N LEU A 326 -12.97 -30.38 -1.49
CA LEU A 326 -12.32 -29.15 -1.02
C LEU A 326 -12.71 -28.77 0.40
N ASP A 327 -13.70 -29.45 0.97
CA ASP A 327 -14.18 -29.27 2.33
C ASP A 327 -14.50 -30.60 3.01
N ASP A 328 -14.58 -30.57 4.35
CA ASP A 328 -14.88 -31.78 5.16
C ASP A 328 -16.34 -32.26 4.99
N GLN A 329 -17.25 -31.35 4.56
CA GLN A 329 -18.66 -31.65 4.33
C GLN A 329 -18.88 -32.26 2.94
N ARG A 330 -17.86 -32.23 2.08
CA ARG A 330 -17.90 -32.70 0.69
C ARG A 330 -18.98 -32.00 -0.15
N GLU A 331 -19.11 -30.70 0.05
CA GLU A 331 -20.04 -29.88 -0.72
C GLU A 331 -19.38 -29.37 -1.99
N TRP A 332 -18.09 -29.00 -1.90
CA TRP A 332 -17.32 -28.45 -3.00
C TRP A 332 -16.23 -29.39 -3.45
N PHE A 333 -16.04 -29.48 -4.78
CA PHE A 333 -15.11 -30.39 -5.44
C PHE A 333 -14.30 -29.64 -6.49
N ARG A 334 -13.16 -30.22 -6.85
CA ARG A 334 -12.40 -29.86 -8.06
C ARG A 334 -11.84 -31.10 -8.71
N TYR A 335 -11.57 -31.02 -9.99
CA TYR A 335 -10.78 -32.05 -10.64
C TYR A 335 -9.29 -31.90 -10.31
N HIS A 336 -8.57 -33.01 -10.27
CA HIS A 336 -7.12 -32.96 -10.28
C HIS A 336 -6.69 -32.25 -11.58
N HIS A 337 -5.75 -31.31 -11.49
CA HIS A 337 -5.47 -30.37 -12.57
C HIS A 337 -5.05 -31.02 -13.90
N LEU A 338 -4.26 -32.12 -13.88
CA LEU A 338 -3.94 -32.88 -15.10
C LEU A 338 -5.19 -33.43 -15.78
N PHE A 339 -6.08 -33.97 -14.98
CA PHE A 339 -7.33 -34.53 -15.50
C PHE A 339 -8.25 -33.44 -16.01
N ALA A 340 -8.32 -32.29 -15.33
CA ALA A 340 -9.05 -31.13 -15.81
C ALA A 340 -8.48 -30.61 -17.16
N GLU A 341 -7.15 -30.45 -17.28
CA GLU A 341 -6.49 -30.04 -18.52
C GLU A 341 -6.79 -31.00 -19.68
N PHE A 342 -6.74 -32.31 -19.41
CA PHE A 342 -7.08 -33.33 -20.40
C PHE A 342 -8.55 -33.24 -20.82
N LEU A 343 -9.50 -33.19 -19.87
CA LEU A 343 -10.93 -33.08 -20.16
C LEU A 343 -11.27 -31.79 -20.94
N GLN A 344 -10.68 -30.63 -20.54
CA GLN A 344 -10.85 -29.36 -21.27
C GLN A 344 -10.30 -29.44 -22.69
N GLY A 345 -9.14 -30.06 -22.89
CA GLY A 345 -8.57 -30.31 -24.20
C GLY A 345 -9.46 -31.22 -25.05
N ARG A 346 -10.08 -32.22 -24.44
CA ARG A 346 -11.04 -33.13 -25.11
C ARG A 346 -12.33 -32.38 -25.46
N LEU A 347 -12.94 -31.66 -24.52
CA LEU A 347 -14.15 -30.87 -24.76
C LEU A 347 -13.93 -29.89 -25.93
N SER A 348 -12.83 -29.15 -25.94
CA SER A 348 -12.49 -28.15 -26.97
C SER A 348 -12.34 -28.74 -28.37
N ARG A 349 -12.03 -30.05 -28.48
CA ARG A 349 -11.95 -30.78 -29.77
C ARG A 349 -13.33 -31.22 -30.28
N HIS A 350 -14.30 -31.43 -29.39
CA HIS A 350 -15.58 -32.04 -29.74
C HIS A 350 -16.79 -31.13 -29.59
N ALA A 351 -16.67 -30.08 -28.78
CA ALA A 351 -17.78 -29.15 -28.53
C ALA A 351 -17.28 -27.75 -28.17
N ASP A 352 -18.12 -26.74 -28.39
CA ASP A 352 -17.88 -25.39 -27.93
C ASP A 352 -18.15 -25.29 -26.41
N PRO A 353 -17.18 -24.87 -25.58
CA PRO A 353 -17.38 -24.70 -24.14
C PRO A 353 -18.23 -23.46 -23.76
N THR A 354 -18.45 -22.54 -24.71
CA THR A 354 -19.15 -21.26 -24.49
C THR A 354 -20.50 -21.39 -23.80
N PRO A 355 -21.42 -22.29 -24.23
CA PRO A 355 -22.72 -22.44 -23.58
C PRO A 355 -22.63 -22.89 -22.13
N LEU A 356 -21.66 -23.76 -21.81
CA LEU A 356 -21.40 -24.23 -20.44
C LEU A 356 -20.86 -23.11 -19.54
N LEU A 357 -19.93 -22.32 -20.04
CA LEU A 357 -19.39 -21.16 -19.34
C LEU A 357 -20.48 -20.10 -19.09
N HIS A 358 -21.38 -19.90 -20.04
CA HIS A 358 -22.55 -19.03 -19.86
C HIS A 358 -23.48 -19.52 -18.76
N ALA A 359 -23.79 -20.83 -18.75
CA ALA A 359 -24.64 -21.42 -17.71
C ALA A 359 -23.97 -21.26 -16.33
N ALA A 360 -22.65 -21.46 -16.24
CA ALA A 360 -21.88 -21.24 -15.01
C ALA A 360 -21.94 -19.77 -14.56
N ALA A 361 -21.76 -18.82 -15.48
CA ALA A 361 -21.81 -17.40 -15.17
C ALA A 361 -23.18 -16.97 -14.64
N ARG A 362 -24.29 -17.41 -15.28
CA ARG A 362 -25.65 -17.11 -14.83
C ARG A 362 -26.00 -17.77 -13.49
N TRP A 363 -25.56 -19.01 -13.26
CA TRP A 363 -25.75 -19.64 -11.96
C TRP A 363 -25.02 -18.87 -10.85
N CYS A 364 -23.78 -18.44 -11.09
CA CYS A 364 -23.01 -17.63 -10.15
C CYS A 364 -23.66 -16.26 -9.89
N GLU A 365 -24.21 -15.61 -10.93
CA GLU A 365 -24.97 -14.37 -10.80
C GLU A 365 -26.17 -14.54 -9.87
N GLY A 366 -26.96 -15.60 -10.06
CA GLY A 366 -28.15 -15.90 -9.23
C GLY A 366 -27.83 -16.21 -7.76
N ARG A 367 -26.56 -16.45 -7.42
CA ARG A 367 -26.07 -16.75 -6.07
C ARG A 367 -25.23 -15.63 -5.46
N ASP A 368 -25.23 -14.44 -6.07
CA ASP A 368 -24.44 -13.25 -5.66
C ASP A 368 -22.91 -13.50 -5.63
N LEU A 369 -22.46 -14.46 -6.47
CA LEU A 369 -21.04 -14.78 -6.68
C LEU A 369 -20.48 -13.97 -7.86
N ALA A 370 -20.58 -12.63 -7.77
CA ALA A 370 -20.29 -11.70 -8.87
C ALA A 370 -18.91 -11.90 -9.51
N ASP A 371 -17.86 -12.10 -8.71
CA ASP A 371 -16.49 -12.30 -9.20
C ASP A 371 -16.37 -13.55 -10.09
N ARG A 372 -17.02 -14.64 -9.67
CA ARG A 372 -17.06 -15.89 -10.46
C ARG A 372 -17.90 -15.73 -11.73
N ALA A 373 -19.03 -15.03 -11.63
CA ALA A 373 -19.88 -14.75 -12.78
C ALA A 373 -19.13 -13.97 -13.85
N ILE A 374 -18.43 -12.90 -13.48
CA ILE A 374 -17.60 -12.10 -14.39
C ILE A 374 -16.48 -12.96 -14.98
N LYS A 375 -15.78 -13.77 -14.16
CA LYS A 375 -14.72 -14.67 -14.63
C LYS A 375 -15.20 -15.65 -15.69
N TYR A 376 -16.34 -16.31 -15.47
CA TYR A 376 -16.90 -17.26 -16.46
C TYR A 376 -17.41 -16.54 -17.70
N ALA A 377 -18.04 -15.38 -17.60
CA ALA A 377 -18.45 -14.56 -18.73
C ALA A 377 -17.23 -14.14 -19.59
N LEU A 378 -16.14 -13.70 -18.99
CA LEU A 378 -14.91 -13.37 -19.70
C LEU A 378 -14.27 -14.59 -20.38
N ARG A 379 -14.26 -15.77 -19.72
CA ARG A 379 -13.80 -17.04 -20.33
C ARG A 379 -14.67 -17.48 -21.50
N ALA A 380 -15.98 -17.21 -21.42
CA ALA A 380 -16.90 -17.42 -22.52
C ALA A 380 -16.72 -16.42 -23.66
N ARG A 381 -15.86 -15.39 -23.49
CA ARG A 381 -15.74 -14.24 -24.39
C ARG A 381 -17.07 -13.49 -24.58
N ASP A 382 -17.99 -13.64 -23.62
CA ASP A 382 -19.21 -12.85 -23.58
C ASP A 382 -18.95 -11.54 -22.86
N TYR A 383 -18.27 -10.68 -23.58
CA TYR A 383 -17.88 -9.37 -23.06
C TYR A 383 -19.12 -8.48 -22.81
N LEU A 384 -20.21 -8.74 -23.52
CA LEU A 384 -21.46 -8.03 -23.32
C LEU A 384 -22.03 -8.33 -21.94
N PHE A 385 -22.16 -9.60 -21.60
CA PHE A 385 -22.65 -10.03 -20.29
C PHE A 385 -21.68 -9.65 -19.17
N ALA A 386 -20.37 -9.74 -19.40
CA ALA A 386 -19.38 -9.25 -18.44
C ALA A 386 -19.52 -7.74 -18.20
N ALA A 387 -19.77 -6.94 -19.24
CA ALA A 387 -20.05 -5.51 -19.12
C ALA A 387 -21.35 -5.24 -18.35
N GLU A 388 -22.42 -5.99 -18.62
CA GLU A 388 -23.68 -5.92 -17.86
C GLU A 388 -23.48 -6.18 -16.36
N LEU A 389 -22.73 -7.23 -16.03
CA LEU A 389 -22.42 -7.58 -14.63
C LEU A 389 -21.63 -6.47 -13.96
N LEU A 390 -20.65 -5.90 -14.66
CA LEU A 390 -19.85 -4.77 -14.17
C LEU A 390 -20.69 -3.50 -14.04
N GLU A 391 -21.59 -3.22 -14.96
CA GLU A 391 -22.51 -2.07 -14.85
C GLU A 391 -23.43 -2.23 -13.63
N ARG A 392 -24.05 -3.40 -13.43
CA ARG A 392 -24.92 -3.65 -12.27
C ARG A 392 -24.18 -3.63 -10.92
N GLN A 393 -22.96 -4.10 -10.88
CA GLN A 393 -22.15 -4.17 -9.66
C GLN A 393 -21.25 -2.96 -9.48
N GLY A 394 -21.00 -2.18 -10.54
CA GLY A 394 -19.99 -1.11 -10.58
C GLY A 394 -20.17 -0.06 -9.48
N ALA A 395 -21.41 0.38 -9.24
CA ALA A 395 -21.69 1.32 -8.15
C ALA A 395 -21.39 0.72 -6.77
N ARG A 396 -21.73 -0.56 -6.53
CA ARG A 396 -21.39 -1.29 -5.29
C ARG A 396 -19.89 -1.52 -5.17
N LEU A 397 -19.22 -1.80 -6.28
CA LEU A 397 -17.79 -2.06 -6.34
C LEU A 397 -16.97 -0.79 -6.09
N ILE A 398 -17.42 0.35 -6.63
CA ILE A 398 -16.83 1.67 -6.38
C ILE A 398 -17.13 2.09 -4.93
N ALA A 399 -18.36 1.95 -4.47
CA ALA A 399 -18.77 2.31 -3.10
C ALA A 399 -18.13 1.40 -2.04
N GLY A 400 -17.88 0.12 -2.37
CA GLY A 400 -17.19 -0.86 -1.54
C GLY A 400 -15.67 -0.89 -1.74
N ASN A 401 -15.11 0.01 -2.56
CA ASN A 401 -13.68 0.07 -2.91
C ASN A 401 -13.10 -1.26 -3.48
N ARG A 402 -13.94 -2.08 -4.12
CA ARG A 402 -13.57 -3.38 -4.72
C ARG A 402 -13.06 -3.26 -6.16
N VAL A 403 -12.73 -2.07 -6.60
CA VAL A 403 -12.31 -1.78 -7.99
C VAL A 403 -11.09 -2.63 -8.40
N TYR A 404 -10.16 -2.85 -7.46
CA TYR A 404 -8.91 -3.58 -7.76
C TYR A 404 -9.09 -5.05 -8.14
N GLY A 405 -10.01 -5.77 -7.50
CA GLY A 405 -10.28 -7.18 -7.86
C GLY A 405 -10.75 -7.33 -9.31
N ILE A 406 -11.42 -6.29 -9.82
CA ILE A 406 -11.92 -6.27 -11.19
C ILE A 406 -10.82 -5.87 -12.17
N LEU A 407 -9.96 -4.92 -11.80
CA LEU A 407 -8.90 -4.44 -12.68
C LEU A 407 -7.97 -5.57 -13.14
N GLY A 408 -7.65 -6.52 -12.24
CA GLY A 408 -6.90 -7.73 -12.61
C GLY A 408 -7.60 -8.61 -13.64
N MET A 409 -8.93 -8.63 -13.65
CA MET A 409 -9.72 -9.39 -14.62
C MET A 409 -9.81 -8.71 -16.00
N LEU A 410 -9.66 -7.38 -16.05
CA LEU A 410 -9.71 -6.62 -17.31
C LEU A 410 -8.47 -6.80 -18.19
N ASN A 411 -7.35 -7.21 -17.63
CA ASN A 411 -6.08 -7.37 -18.36
C ASN A 411 -6.10 -8.38 -19.52
N GLY A 412 -7.15 -9.20 -19.63
CA GLY A 412 -7.34 -10.17 -20.72
C GLY A 412 -8.33 -9.75 -21.82
N ILE A 413 -8.95 -8.56 -21.71
CA ILE A 413 -9.96 -8.10 -22.66
C ILE A 413 -9.27 -7.46 -23.89
N PRO A 414 -9.68 -7.83 -25.13
CA PRO A 414 -9.16 -7.19 -26.33
C PRO A 414 -9.43 -5.68 -26.36
N ALA A 415 -8.45 -4.91 -26.83
CA ALA A 415 -8.54 -3.44 -26.87
C ALA A 415 -9.75 -2.91 -27.67
N GLU A 416 -10.19 -3.66 -28.71
CA GLU A 416 -11.39 -3.34 -29.48
C GLU A 416 -12.66 -3.40 -28.60
N VAL A 417 -12.76 -4.43 -27.78
CA VAL A 417 -13.89 -4.63 -26.86
C VAL A 417 -13.92 -3.55 -25.78
N ILE A 418 -12.74 -3.24 -25.19
CA ILE A 418 -12.63 -2.14 -24.23
C ILE A 418 -13.13 -0.83 -24.86
N ARG A 419 -12.80 -0.58 -26.13
CA ARG A 419 -13.26 0.60 -26.84
C ARG A 419 -14.78 0.59 -27.12
N GLU A 420 -15.40 -0.56 -27.32
CA GLU A 420 -16.85 -0.65 -27.56
C GLU A 420 -17.72 -0.41 -26.31
N HIS A 421 -17.19 -0.73 -25.12
CA HIS A 421 -17.92 -0.66 -23.86
C HIS A 421 -17.36 0.44 -22.94
N PRO A 422 -18.03 1.60 -22.85
CA PRO A 422 -17.57 2.71 -22.03
C PRO A 422 -17.28 2.37 -20.56
N VAL A 423 -18.00 1.42 -19.98
CA VAL A 423 -17.81 0.97 -18.60
C VAL A 423 -16.40 0.38 -18.41
N PHE A 424 -15.89 -0.45 -19.33
CA PHE A 424 -14.53 -0.97 -19.25
C PHE A 424 -13.48 0.14 -19.35
N GLN A 425 -13.73 1.15 -20.21
CA GLN A 425 -12.82 2.28 -20.36
C GLN A 425 -12.75 3.13 -19.08
N ILE A 426 -13.90 3.35 -18.41
CA ILE A 426 -13.94 4.09 -17.13
C ILE A 426 -13.17 3.32 -16.04
N PHE A 427 -13.35 2.00 -15.91
CA PHE A 427 -12.59 1.19 -14.96
C PHE A 427 -11.09 1.20 -15.31
N TYR A 428 -10.73 1.12 -16.57
CA TYR A 428 -9.33 1.20 -16.98
C TYR A 428 -8.72 2.58 -16.71
N ALA A 429 -9.49 3.65 -16.88
CA ALA A 429 -9.05 4.99 -16.47
C ALA A 429 -8.86 5.11 -14.95
N TRP A 430 -9.68 4.45 -14.13
CA TRP A 430 -9.44 4.32 -12.70
C TRP A 430 -8.13 3.60 -12.40
N GLN A 431 -7.84 2.50 -13.10
CA GLN A 431 -6.56 1.78 -12.96
C GLN A 431 -5.38 2.70 -13.24
N LEU A 432 -5.39 3.40 -14.39
CA LEU A 432 -4.35 4.35 -14.76
C LEU A 432 -4.16 5.46 -13.71
N ALA A 433 -5.25 5.98 -13.15
CA ALA A 433 -5.19 6.97 -12.08
C ALA A 433 -4.54 6.41 -10.81
N PHE A 434 -4.82 5.15 -10.45
CA PHE A 434 -4.18 4.48 -9.31
C PHE A 434 -2.70 4.16 -9.54
N GLU A 435 -2.31 3.87 -10.78
CA GLU A 435 -0.92 3.70 -11.20
C GLU A 435 -0.18 5.04 -11.33
N GLN A 436 -0.81 6.18 -10.99
CA GLN A 436 -0.29 7.54 -11.14
C GLN A 436 0.02 7.93 -12.60
N ARG A 437 -0.53 7.22 -13.57
CA ARG A 437 -0.47 7.51 -15.01
C ARG A 437 -1.55 8.52 -15.42
N PHE A 438 -1.52 9.67 -14.76
CA PHE A 438 -2.60 10.66 -14.84
C PHE A 438 -2.87 11.20 -16.26
N ALA A 439 -1.81 11.42 -17.05
CA ALA A 439 -1.97 11.93 -18.42
C ALA A 439 -2.73 10.94 -19.32
N GLU A 440 -2.45 9.65 -19.17
CA GLU A 440 -3.13 8.59 -19.92
C GLU A 440 -4.57 8.41 -19.43
N ALA A 441 -4.79 8.51 -18.12
CA ALA A 441 -6.14 8.48 -17.55
C ALA A 441 -6.98 9.65 -18.08
N GLU A 442 -6.43 10.87 -18.09
CA GLU A 442 -7.11 12.09 -18.60
C GLU A 442 -7.47 11.95 -20.09
N ALA A 443 -6.53 11.49 -20.92
CA ALA A 443 -6.78 11.27 -22.34
C ALA A 443 -7.88 10.23 -22.59
N LEU A 444 -7.88 9.13 -21.85
CA LEU A 444 -8.89 8.08 -21.96
C LEU A 444 -10.27 8.58 -21.52
N ILE A 445 -10.36 9.34 -20.43
CA ILE A 445 -11.61 9.92 -19.96
C ILE A 445 -12.19 10.89 -21.00
N GLU A 446 -11.35 11.68 -21.65
CA GLU A 446 -11.78 12.58 -22.72
C GLU A 446 -12.30 11.82 -23.93
N GLU A 447 -11.60 10.79 -24.36
CA GLU A 447 -12.05 9.91 -25.46
C GLU A 447 -13.40 9.29 -25.14
N VAL A 448 -13.56 8.68 -23.96
CA VAL A 448 -14.83 8.08 -23.52
C VAL A 448 -15.95 9.09 -23.48
N SER A 449 -15.72 10.24 -22.88
CA SER A 449 -16.73 11.31 -22.77
C SER A 449 -17.18 11.81 -24.15
N HIS A 450 -16.24 12.01 -25.07
CA HIS A 450 -16.55 12.44 -26.44
C HIS A 450 -17.39 11.41 -27.20
N ARG A 451 -17.03 10.13 -27.08
CA ARG A 451 -17.78 9.04 -27.71
C ARG A 451 -19.20 8.89 -27.14
N LEU A 452 -19.36 8.99 -25.82
CA LEU A 452 -20.66 8.96 -25.17
C LEU A 452 -21.56 10.13 -25.65
N LEU A 453 -21.01 11.34 -25.77
CA LEU A 453 -21.75 12.51 -26.31
C LEU A 453 -22.15 12.34 -27.77
N GLN A 454 -21.40 11.57 -28.57
CA GLN A 454 -21.74 11.24 -29.95
C GLN A 454 -22.74 10.07 -30.09
N GLY A 455 -23.23 9.53 -28.97
CA GLY A 455 -24.11 8.35 -28.97
C GLY A 455 -23.40 7.07 -29.43
N ARG A 456 -22.06 7.04 -29.37
CA ARG A 456 -21.22 5.90 -29.75
C ARG A 456 -20.81 5.14 -28.51
N GLY A 457 -21.26 3.91 -28.37
CA GLY A 457 -20.95 3.00 -27.26
C GLY A 457 -22.17 2.21 -26.83
N LYS A 458 -21.96 0.95 -26.48
CA LYS A 458 -23.02 0.06 -25.96
C LYS A 458 -23.19 0.35 -24.48
N VAL A 459 -24.27 0.98 -24.09
CA VAL A 459 -24.66 1.30 -22.71
C VAL A 459 -25.93 0.53 -22.41
N MET A 460 -25.95 -0.25 -21.33
CA MET A 460 -27.03 -1.21 -21.10
C MET A 460 -27.88 -0.92 -19.86
N HIS A 461 -27.29 -0.62 -18.74
CA HIS A 461 -27.97 -0.44 -17.45
C HIS A 461 -27.77 0.96 -16.85
N PHE A 462 -26.62 1.58 -17.08
CA PHE A 462 -26.41 2.99 -16.74
C PHE A 462 -27.07 3.88 -17.79
N GLY A 463 -27.75 4.94 -17.33
CA GLY A 463 -28.11 6.03 -18.24
C GLY A 463 -26.84 6.69 -18.79
N LEU A 464 -26.92 7.21 -20.03
CA LEU A 464 -25.80 7.96 -20.66
C LEU A 464 -25.27 9.08 -19.73
N GLY A 465 -26.21 9.75 -19.02
CA GLY A 465 -25.85 10.80 -18.04
C GLY A 465 -25.06 10.30 -16.85
N GLU A 466 -25.34 9.08 -16.37
CA GLU A 466 -24.64 8.49 -15.22
C GLU A 466 -23.21 8.09 -15.57
N LEU A 467 -22.98 7.49 -16.72
CA LEU A 467 -21.63 7.17 -17.20
C LEU A 467 -20.82 8.42 -17.47
N LEU A 468 -21.42 9.47 -18.03
CA LEU A 468 -20.76 10.75 -18.20
C LEU A 468 -20.44 11.38 -16.84
N ALA A 469 -21.36 11.36 -15.88
CA ALA A 469 -21.10 11.87 -14.52
C ALA A 469 -19.96 11.11 -13.85
N ALA A 470 -19.94 9.77 -13.94
CA ALA A 470 -18.85 8.95 -13.39
C ALA A 470 -17.49 9.28 -14.02
N ALA A 471 -17.44 9.45 -15.35
CA ALA A 471 -16.23 9.83 -16.07
C ALA A 471 -15.73 11.22 -15.63
N GLN A 472 -16.63 12.18 -15.42
CA GLN A 472 -16.26 13.54 -15.04
C GLN A 472 -15.89 13.67 -13.55
N VAL A 473 -16.49 12.89 -12.68
CA VAL A 473 -16.01 12.75 -11.28
C VAL A 473 -14.58 12.26 -11.28
N LEU A 474 -14.27 11.22 -12.08
CA LEU A 474 -12.91 10.72 -12.20
C LEU A 474 -11.96 11.76 -12.80
N LYS A 475 -12.41 12.52 -13.82
CA LYS A 475 -11.61 13.63 -14.40
C LYS A 475 -11.27 14.69 -13.34
N ALA A 476 -12.26 15.10 -12.58
CA ALA A 476 -12.06 16.09 -11.52
C ALA A 476 -11.08 15.58 -10.44
N LEU A 477 -11.17 14.30 -10.06
CA LEU A 477 -10.21 13.66 -9.14
C LEU A 477 -8.80 13.60 -9.71
N VAL A 478 -8.64 13.20 -10.97
CA VAL A 478 -7.33 13.17 -11.65
C VAL A 478 -6.69 14.55 -11.68
N LEU A 479 -7.47 15.57 -11.99
CA LEU A 479 -6.99 16.96 -11.97
C LEU A 479 -6.59 17.43 -10.56
N LEU A 480 -7.37 17.04 -9.54
CA LEU A 480 -7.04 17.31 -8.14
C LEU A 480 -5.72 16.67 -7.73
N TYR A 481 -5.49 15.41 -8.12
CA TYR A 481 -4.24 14.68 -7.83
C TYR A 481 -3.02 15.25 -8.55
N GLN A 482 -3.23 15.87 -9.72
CA GLN A 482 -2.19 16.58 -10.47
C GLN A 482 -1.94 18.02 -9.97
N ASP A 483 -2.58 18.46 -8.89
CA ASP A 483 -2.56 19.83 -8.38
C ASP A 483 -3.05 20.90 -9.42
N LYS A 484 -3.83 20.47 -10.43
CA LYS A 484 -4.46 21.35 -11.43
C LYS A 484 -5.80 21.90 -10.89
N LEU A 485 -5.72 22.67 -9.81
CA LEU A 485 -6.86 23.03 -8.96
C LEU A 485 -7.95 23.86 -9.70
N GLU A 486 -7.56 24.85 -10.52
CA GLU A 486 -8.51 25.68 -11.27
C GLU A 486 -9.26 24.87 -12.35
N ALA A 487 -8.54 23.98 -13.05
CA ALA A 487 -9.15 23.08 -14.02
C ALA A 487 -10.11 22.09 -13.33
N CYS A 488 -9.71 21.56 -12.17
CA CYS A 488 -10.54 20.72 -11.31
C CYS A 488 -11.85 21.45 -10.93
N LEU A 489 -11.76 22.67 -10.41
CA LEU A 489 -12.91 23.49 -10.03
C LEU A 489 -13.83 23.79 -11.23
N LYS A 490 -13.27 24.07 -12.41
CA LYS A 490 -14.04 24.31 -13.62
C LYS A 490 -14.86 23.08 -14.00
N VAL A 491 -14.25 21.88 -13.99
CA VAL A 491 -14.94 20.62 -14.28
C VAL A 491 -16.02 20.34 -13.22
N ALA A 492 -15.68 20.43 -11.94
CA ALA A 492 -16.60 20.14 -10.85
C ALA A 492 -17.83 21.07 -10.86
N ARG A 493 -17.65 22.38 -11.01
CA ARG A 493 -18.75 23.38 -11.09
C ARG A 493 -19.65 23.13 -12.29
N HIS A 494 -19.07 22.90 -13.47
CA HIS A 494 -19.83 22.65 -14.67
C HIS A 494 -20.72 21.40 -14.50
N TRP A 495 -20.16 20.30 -14.02
CA TRP A 495 -20.91 19.07 -13.89
C TRP A 495 -21.90 19.06 -12.72
N LEU A 496 -21.64 19.80 -11.64
CA LEU A 496 -22.63 20.04 -10.59
C LEU A 496 -23.90 20.69 -11.10
N SER A 497 -23.80 21.56 -12.10
CA SER A 497 -24.98 22.17 -12.75
C SER A 497 -25.72 21.22 -13.68
N MET A 498 -25.07 20.16 -14.17
CA MET A 498 -25.62 19.20 -15.13
C MET A 498 -26.16 17.92 -14.45
N VAL A 499 -25.59 17.51 -13.32
CA VAL A 499 -25.99 16.30 -12.60
C VAL A 499 -27.31 16.56 -11.86
N PRO A 500 -28.38 15.76 -12.18
CA PRO A 500 -29.68 15.93 -11.54
C PRO A 500 -29.64 15.67 -10.02
N SER A 501 -30.55 16.27 -9.27
CA SER A 501 -30.64 16.12 -7.81
C SER A 501 -31.00 14.70 -7.35
N ASN A 502 -31.56 13.88 -8.24
CA ASN A 502 -31.83 12.46 -7.98
C ASN A 502 -30.58 11.56 -8.11
N GLN A 503 -29.40 12.13 -8.36
CA GLN A 503 -28.09 11.45 -8.39
C GLN A 503 -27.16 11.95 -7.28
N PRO A 504 -27.54 11.79 -6.00
CA PRO A 504 -26.85 12.44 -4.89
C PRO A 504 -25.40 11.96 -4.69
N VAL A 505 -25.07 10.71 -5.07
CA VAL A 505 -23.69 10.16 -4.97
C VAL A 505 -22.72 10.93 -5.86
N PHE A 506 -23.09 11.17 -7.13
CA PHE A 506 -22.22 11.91 -8.05
C PHE A 506 -22.10 13.38 -7.66
N ARG A 507 -23.21 13.98 -7.19
CA ARG A 507 -23.20 15.37 -6.70
C ARG A 507 -22.30 15.51 -5.47
N ALA A 508 -22.47 14.65 -4.46
CA ALA A 508 -21.62 14.65 -3.26
C ALA A 508 -20.14 14.43 -3.60
N SER A 509 -19.84 13.54 -4.56
CA SER A 509 -18.46 13.31 -5.01
C SER A 509 -17.86 14.57 -5.62
N LEU A 510 -18.58 15.24 -6.52
CA LEU A 510 -18.11 16.50 -7.14
C LEU A 510 -17.95 17.63 -6.09
N LEU A 511 -18.86 17.72 -5.11
CA LEU A 511 -18.79 18.69 -4.02
C LEU A 511 -17.58 18.41 -3.09
N CYS A 512 -17.27 17.15 -2.80
CA CYS A 512 -16.06 16.79 -2.04
C CYS A 512 -14.78 17.18 -2.80
N VAL A 513 -14.75 16.93 -4.11
CA VAL A 513 -13.61 17.33 -4.95
C VAL A 513 -13.49 18.85 -5.02
N GLN A 514 -14.59 19.56 -5.17
CA GLN A 514 -14.63 21.02 -5.16
C GLN A 514 -14.15 21.57 -3.81
N ALA A 515 -14.62 21.03 -2.70
CA ALA A 515 -14.21 21.42 -1.36
C ALA A 515 -12.70 21.20 -1.15
N SER A 516 -12.17 20.05 -1.60
CA SER A 516 -10.74 19.78 -1.54
C SER A 516 -9.93 20.80 -2.34
N ALA A 517 -10.33 21.11 -3.56
CA ALA A 517 -9.64 22.08 -4.41
C ALA A 517 -9.68 23.51 -3.81
N HIS A 518 -10.82 23.93 -3.27
CA HIS A 518 -10.92 25.22 -2.56
C HIS A 518 -10.05 25.25 -1.30
N ALA A 519 -10.05 24.19 -0.50
CA ALA A 519 -9.19 24.10 0.68
C ALA A 519 -7.70 24.19 0.33
N LEU A 520 -7.28 23.59 -0.78
CA LEU A 520 -5.91 23.65 -1.28
C LEU A 520 -5.52 25.04 -1.81
N LEU A 521 -6.50 25.80 -2.34
CA LEU A 521 -6.30 27.20 -2.74
C LEU A 521 -6.34 28.19 -1.55
N GLY A 522 -6.75 27.71 -0.38
CA GLY A 522 -6.92 28.56 0.80
C GLY A 522 -8.30 29.22 0.92
N ASP A 523 -9.24 28.86 0.03
CA ASP A 523 -10.62 29.37 0.02
C ASP A 523 -11.51 28.57 0.98
N TYR A 524 -11.18 28.57 2.25
CA TYR A 524 -11.82 27.69 3.25
C TYR A 524 -13.31 27.99 3.46
N ALA A 525 -13.78 29.20 3.19
CA ALA A 525 -15.20 29.54 3.24
C ALA A 525 -16.00 28.79 2.16
N GLU A 526 -15.49 28.81 0.92
CA GLU A 526 -16.09 28.08 -0.20
C GLU A 526 -15.98 26.57 0.01
N ALA A 527 -14.85 26.10 0.54
CA ALA A 527 -14.68 24.69 0.91
C ALA A 527 -15.72 24.23 1.94
N ALA A 528 -15.95 25.02 3.00
CA ALA A 528 -16.95 24.71 4.02
C ALA A 528 -18.39 24.73 3.46
N GLY A 529 -18.70 25.65 2.56
CA GLY A 529 -19.98 25.72 1.85
C GLY A 529 -20.22 24.46 0.99
N ALA A 530 -19.21 24.02 0.25
CA ALA A 530 -19.27 22.81 -0.56
C ALA A 530 -19.45 21.55 0.31
N ILE A 531 -18.76 21.44 1.46
CA ILE A 531 -18.95 20.34 2.43
C ILE A 531 -20.37 20.35 3.01
N GLY A 532 -20.90 21.53 3.34
CA GLY A 532 -22.29 21.66 3.79
C GLY A 532 -23.28 21.09 2.77
N SER A 533 -23.10 21.44 1.50
CA SER A 533 -23.93 20.93 0.39
C SER A 533 -23.75 19.41 0.18
N ALA A 534 -22.52 18.90 0.27
CA ALA A 534 -22.25 17.48 0.16
C ALA A 534 -22.96 16.66 1.26
N ARG A 535 -23.01 17.18 2.47
CA ARG A 535 -23.73 16.53 3.59
C ARG A 535 -25.24 16.45 3.38
N GLU A 536 -25.85 17.45 2.74
CA GLU A 536 -27.26 17.38 2.39
C GLU A 536 -27.53 16.29 1.36
N ASP A 537 -26.72 16.20 0.29
CA ASP A 537 -26.82 15.13 -0.68
C ASP A 537 -26.58 13.73 -0.05
N LEU A 538 -25.68 13.64 0.94
CA LEU A 538 -25.36 12.39 1.64
C LEU A 538 -26.43 11.93 2.65
N LYS A 539 -27.41 12.77 3.02
CA LYS A 539 -28.56 12.33 3.79
C LYS A 539 -29.46 11.38 2.98
N VAL A 540 -29.42 11.48 1.68
CA VAL A 540 -30.20 10.66 0.73
C VAL A 540 -29.34 9.53 0.15
N ALA A 541 -28.05 9.79 -0.05
CA ALA A 541 -27.09 8.83 -0.57
C ALA A 541 -26.53 7.97 0.56
N ASP A 542 -26.82 6.67 0.51
CA ASP A 542 -26.24 5.69 1.46
C ASP A 542 -24.80 5.36 1.05
N SER A 543 -23.85 6.28 1.34
CA SER A 543 -22.43 6.11 1.03
C SER A 543 -21.55 6.43 2.23
N GLU A 544 -21.20 5.39 2.98
CA GLU A 544 -20.24 5.48 4.11
C GLU A 544 -18.89 6.05 3.68
N TYR A 545 -18.42 5.68 2.49
CA TYR A 545 -17.17 6.19 1.92
C TYR A 545 -17.17 7.72 1.81
N LEU A 546 -18.18 8.30 1.16
CA LEU A 546 -18.26 9.75 0.98
C LEU A 546 -18.50 10.50 2.30
N GLN A 547 -19.19 9.88 3.28
CA GLN A 547 -19.32 10.47 4.62
C GLN A 547 -17.95 10.60 5.31
N VAL A 548 -17.10 9.61 5.17
CA VAL A 548 -15.73 9.66 5.73
C VAL A 548 -14.87 10.69 5.00
N VAL A 549 -14.92 10.73 3.64
CA VAL A 549 -14.22 11.75 2.84
C VAL A 549 -14.65 13.17 3.24
N THR A 550 -15.94 13.38 3.40
CA THR A 550 -16.49 14.68 3.85
C THR A 550 -15.94 15.08 5.22
N SER A 551 -15.89 14.14 6.17
CA SER A 551 -15.35 14.38 7.51
C SER A 551 -13.84 14.66 7.48
N LEU A 552 -13.09 13.98 6.61
CA LEU A 552 -11.67 14.23 6.39
C LEU A 552 -11.43 15.68 5.95
N ILE A 553 -12.14 16.13 4.90
CA ILE A 553 -11.99 17.49 4.36
C ILE A 553 -12.38 18.53 5.42
N GLU A 554 -13.47 18.30 6.15
CA GLU A 554 -13.89 19.20 7.23
C GLU A 554 -12.85 19.30 8.36
N SER A 555 -12.21 18.18 8.73
CA SER A 555 -11.16 18.20 9.75
C SER A 555 -9.95 19.02 9.33
N LEU A 556 -9.60 19.03 8.03
CA LEU A 556 -8.55 19.88 7.48
C LEU A 556 -8.93 21.36 7.49
N ILE A 557 -10.17 21.69 7.13
CA ILE A 557 -10.68 23.06 7.21
C ILE A 557 -10.65 23.56 8.65
N CYS A 558 -11.04 22.73 9.62
CA CYS A 558 -10.98 23.07 11.04
C CYS A 558 -9.55 23.36 11.50
N LYS A 559 -8.56 22.58 11.06
CA LYS A 559 -7.15 22.85 11.38
C LYS A 559 -6.70 24.22 10.89
N GLU A 560 -6.96 24.56 9.63
CA GLU A 560 -6.53 25.83 9.04
C GLU A 560 -7.24 27.04 9.68
N SER A 561 -8.51 26.85 10.10
CA SER A 561 -9.24 27.85 10.87
C SER A 561 -8.86 27.93 12.35
N GLY A 562 -7.95 27.05 12.79
CA GLY A 562 -7.46 26.98 14.17
C GLY A 562 -8.40 26.27 15.16
N ASP A 563 -9.49 25.65 14.70
CA ASP A 563 -10.41 24.89 15.56
C ASP A 563 -9.94 23.44 15.73
N LEU A 564 -8.79 23.27 16.41
CA LEU A 564 -8.12 21.97 16.53
C LEU A 564 -8.98 20.94 17.27
N GLU A 565 -9.73 21.34 18.28
CA GLU A 565 -10.56 20.38 19.07
C GLU A 565 -11.74 19.86 18.24
N ARG A 566 -12.41 20.74 17.50
CA ARG A 566 -13.50 20.33 16.59
C ARG A 566 -12.96 19.44 15.47
N GLY A 567 -11.85 19.83 14.84
CA GLY A 567 -11.20 19.03 13.81
C GLY A 567 -10.82 17.65 14.31
N ARG A 568 -10.24 17.56 15.52
CA ARG A 568 -9.89 16.31 16.18
C ARG A 568 -11.12 15.43 16.44
N ALA A 569 -12.20 16.01 17.01
CA ALA A 569 -13.41 15.27 17.30
C ALA A 569 -14.07 14.69 16.05
N ILE A 570 -14.09 15.47 14.94
CA ILE A 570 -14.61 15.01 13.64
C ILE A 570 -13.75 13.86 13.12
N ALA A 571 -12.43 14.02 13.09
CA ALA A 571 -11.51 13.00 12.60
C ALA A 571 -11.58 11.71 13.46
N GLU A 572 -11.67 11.84 14.77
CA GLU A 572 -11.80 10.71 15.71
C GLU A 572 -13.12 9.93 15.51
N SER A 573 -14.22 10.64 15.35
CA SER A 573 -15.54 10.04 15.08
C SER A 573 -15.53 9.30 13.74
N ALA A 574 -15.01 9.94 12.70
CA ALA A 574 -14.88 9.33 11.37
C ALA A 574 -13.94 8.12 11.39
N ARG A 575 -12.84 8.19 12.14
CA ARG A 575 -11.91 7.07 12.32
C ARG A 575 -12.58 5.86 12.97
N ASN A 576 -13.35 6.07 14.04
CA ASN A 576 -14.09 5.00 14.70
C ASN A 576 -15.11 4.35 13.73
N ARG A 577 -15.76 5.15 12.89
CA ARG A 577 -16.67 4.65 11.85
C ARG A 577 -15.93 3.85 10.78
N VAL A 578 -14.78 4.34 10.33
CA VAL A 578 -13.91 3.61 9.39
C VAL A 578 -13.49 2.28 9.98
N GLU A 579 -13.10 2.25 11.26
CA GLU A 579 -12.68 1.00 11.93
C GLU A 579 -13.81 -0.04 11.96
N GLN A 580 -15.05 0.41 12.13
CA GLN A 580 -16.22 -0.48 12.14
C GLN A 580 -16.65 -0.96 10.75
N VAL A 581 -16.60 -0.10 9.73
CA VAL A 581 -17.17 -0.39 8.39
C VAL A 581 -16.12 -0.89 7.41
N PHE A 582 -14.93 -0.28 7.38
CA PHE A 582 -13.90 -0.52 6.38
C PHE A 582 -12.60 -1.11 6.95
N GLY A 583 -12.48 -1.19 8.30
CA GLY A 583 -11.21 -1.46 8.96
C GLY A 583 -10.33 -0.20 9.10
N ARG A 584 -9.57 -0.14 10.19
CA ARG A 584 -8.77 1.04 10.59
C ARG A 584 -7.77 1.54 9.53
N ARG A 585 -7.37 0.67 8.63
CA ARG A 585 -6.35 0.93 7.60
C ARG A 585 -6.90 0.91 6.17
N SER A 586 -8.21 1.14 6.01
CA SER A 586 -8.82 1.31 4.69
C SER A 586 -8.22 2.50 3.94
N ARG A 587 -8.34 2.53 2.61
CA ARG A 587 -7.91 3.67 1.76
C ARG A 587 -8.42 5.02 2.25
N VAL A 588 -9.58 5.00 2.88
CA VAL A 588 -10.19 6.19 3.48
C VAL A 588 -9.65 6.43 4.88
N GLY A 589 -9.35 5.38 5.62
CA GLY A 589 -8.82 5.46 6.98
C GLY A 589 -7.41 6.03 7.05
N GLY A 590 -6.57 5.75 6.07
CA GLY A 590 -5.20 6.26 6.07
C GLY A 590 -5.08 7.77 5.94
N PRO A 591 -5.66 8.40 4.90
CA PRO A 591 -5.72 9.84 4.81
C PRO A 591 -6.31 10.48 6.07
N LEU A 592 -7.33 9.85 6.65
CA LEU A 592 -7.94 10.30 7.89
C LEU A 592 -7.00 10.16 9.10
N SER A 593 -6.25 9.06 9.19
CA SER A 593 -5.21 8.88 10.23
C SER A 593 -4.10 9.91 10.11
N LEU A 594 -3.70 10.29 8.89
CA LEU A 594 -2.71 11.35 8.65
C LEU A 594 -3.23 12.71 9.10
N ALA A 595 -4.47 13.06 8.76
CA ALA A 595 -5.11 14.28 9.20
C ALA A 595 -5.30 14.31 10.73
N TYR A 596 -5.67 13.18 11.33
CA TYR A 596 -5.80 13.05 12.77
C TYR A 596 -4.45 13.17 13.49
N ALA A 597 -3.40 12.53 12.95
CA ALA A 597 -2.04 12.67 13.49
C ALA A 597 -1.52 14.11 13.44
N ASP A 598 -1.84 14.87 12.39
CA ASP A 598 -1.47 16.27 12.25
C ASP A 598 -2.14 17.14 13.35
N LEU A 599 -3.43 16.90 13.63
CA LEU A 599 -4.15 17.57 14.73
C LEU A 599 -3.60 17.20 16.10
N LEU A 600 -3.31 15.91 16.34
CA LEU A 600 -2.69 15.43 17.57
C LEU A 600 -1.29 16.02 17.78
N TYR A 601 -0.52 16.17 16.69
CA TYR A 601 0.81 16.76 16.75
C TYR A 601 0.73 18.21 17.22
N GLU A 602 -0.13 19.05 16.64
CA GLU A 602 -0.28 20.45 17.04
C GLU A 602 -0.66 20.60 18.54
N GLN A 603 -1.39 19.62 19.09
CA GLN A 603 -1.78 19.56 20.49
C GLN A 603 -0.74 18.91 21.42
N ASP A 604 0.43 18.53 20.93
CA ASP A 604 1.49 17.80 21.67
C ASP A 604 1.06 16.44 22.26
N ARG A 605 0.12 15.76 21.59
CA ARG A 605 -0.36 14.42 21.97
C ARG A 605 0.51 13.32 21.35
N HIS A 606 1.77 13.27 21.76
CA HIS A 606 2.82 12.47 21.12
C HIS A 606 2.53 10.97 21.07
N ALA A 607 1.99 10.38 22.13
CA ALA A 607 1.62 8.95 22.13
C ALA A 607 0.56 8.61 21.04
N GLY A 608 -0.39 9.51 20.82
CA GLY A 608 -1.39 9.37 19.76
C GLY A 608 -0.77 9.45 18.37
N VAL A 609 0.15 10.40 18.15
CA VAL A 609 0.89 10.52 16.88
C VAL A 609 1.66 9.24 16.59
N LEU A 610 2.41 8.71 17.55
CA LEU A 610 3.18 7.47 17.39
C LEU A 610 2.29 6.24 17.10
N ALA A 611 1.07 6.21 17.63
CA ALA A 611 0.11 5.15 17.34
C ALA A 611 -0.42 5.19 15.89
N GLU A 612 -0.47 6.38 15.27
CA GLU A 612 -0.91 6.56 13.89
C GLU A 612 0.23 6.42 12.85
N LEU A 613 1.50 6.56 13.26
CA LEU A 613 2.68 6.49 12.39
C LEU A 613 2.82 5.20 11.57
N PRO A 614 2.58 3.98 12.11
CA PRO A 614 2.65 2.75 11.33
C PRO A 614 1.65 2.71 10.18
N LEU A 615 0.59 3.52 10.29
CA LEU A 615 -0.43 3.65 9.26
C LEU A 615 0.05 4.53 8.09
N ALA A 616 0.91 5.48 8.38
CA ALA A 616 1.35 6.49 7.42
C ALA A 616 2.42 5.98 6.42
N THR A 617 3.24 4.99 6.81
CA THR A 617 4.25 4.40 5.92
C THR A 617 3.67 3.53 4.81
N VAL A 618 2.44 3.05 5.00
CA VAL A 618 1.71 2.15 4.10
C VAL A 618 1.13 2.87 2.85
N TRP A 619 1.13 4.22 2.83
CA TRP A 619 0.35 5.03 1.88
C TRP A 619 1.12 5.60 0.70
N ARG A 620 2.42 5.26 0.54
CA ARG A 620 3.26 5.79 -0.55
C ARG A 620 2.70 5.51 -1.95
N ASP A 621 1.96 4.42 -2.13
CA ASP A 621 1.52 3.93 -3.45
C ASP A 621 0.01 4.07 -3.69
N VAL A 622 -0.69 4.83 -2.85
CA VAL A 622 -2.13 5.05 -3.00
C VAL A 622 -2.40 6.40 -3.65
N ALA A 623 -3.39 6.45 -4.53
CA ALA A 623 -3.94 7.71 -5.06
C ALA A 623 -4.62 8.51 -3.93
N THR A 624 -3.81 9.05 -3.03
CA THR A 624 -4.19 9.98 -1.99
C THR A 624 -3.79 11.37 -2.44
N PRO A 625 -4.58 12.42 -2.18
CA PRO A 625 -4.16 13.79 -2.45
C PRO A 625 -2.77 14.03 -1.87
N VAL A 626 -1.84 14.48 -2.71
CA VAL A 626 -0.42 14.68 -2.35
C VAL A 626 -0.27 15.54 -1.10
N GLU A 627 -1.19 16.46 -0.88
CA GLU A 627 -1.26 17.29 0.32
C GLU A 627 -1.36 16.49 1.63
N LEU A 628 -2.25 15.51 1.67
CA LEU A 628 -2.46 14.68 2.86
C LEU A 628 -1.26 13.79 3.15
N LEU A 629 -0.70 13.20 2.10
CA LEU A 629 0.55 12.43 2.21
C LEU A 629 1.67 13.32 2.76
N SER A 630 1.77 14.53 2.25
CA SER A 630 2.78 15.51 2.64
C SER A 630 2.67 15.92 4.10
N ARG A 631 1.48 16.26 4.55
CA ARG A 631 1.22 16.60 5.96
C ARG A 631 1.60 15.44 6.87
N GLY A 632 1.22 14.22 6.53
CA GLY A 632 1.59 13.03 7.28
C GLY A 632 3.10 12.80 7.34
N GLN A 633 3.81 12.94 6.22
CA GLN A 633 5.26 12.79 6.16
C GLN A 633 5.98 13.87 6.99
N LEU A 634 5.52 15.12 6.90
CA LEU A 634 6.04 16.20 7.71
C LEU A 634 5.83 15.97 9.21
N VAL A 635 4.62 15.54 9.61
CA VAL A 635 4.32 15.21 11.00
C VAL A 635 5.21 14.08 11.51
N MET A 636 5.43 13.04 10.69
CA MET A 636 6.32 11.93 11.05
C MET A 636 7.76 12.41 11.24
N ALA A 637 8.29 13.17 10.30
CA ALA A 637 9.65 13.71 10.38
C ALA A 637 9.81 14.60 11.62
N LYS A 638 8.86 15.51 11.86
CA LYS A 638 8.83 16.39 13.02
C LYS A 638 8.70 15.61 14.33
N ALA A 639 7.80 14.62 14.40
CA ALA A 639 7.60 13.83 15.59
C ALA A 639 8.88 13.06 15.97
N ARG A 640 9.61 12.50 15.01
CA ARG A 640 10.91 11.85 15.25
C ARG A 640 11.97 12.87 15.64
N PHE A 641 12.10 13.96 14.90
CA PHE A 641 13.09 14.99 15.15
C PHE A 641 12.96 15.55 16.56
N PHE A 642 11.80 16.03 16.92
CA PHE A 642 11.53 16.69 18.19
C PHE A 642 11.36 15.75 19.39
N SER A 643 11.35 14.42 19.17
CA SER A 643 11.42 13.44 20.26
C SER A 643 12.85 13.10 20.72
N GLY A 644 13.88 13.69 20.06
CA GLY A 644 15.28 13.42 20.36
C GLY A 644 16.03 12.58 19.30
N ALA A 645 15.31 12.03 18.31
CA ALA A 645 15.92 11.29 17.20
C ALA A 645 16.16 12.21 15.98
N ALA A 646 16.84 13.33 16.19
CA ALA A 646 16.92 14.44 15.25
C ALA A 646 17.51 14.05 13.86
N GLU A 647 18.62 13.30 13.83
CA GLU A 647 19.24 12.86 12.57
C GLU A 647 18.33 11.89 11.80
N GLN A 648 17.58 11.04 12.51
CA GLN A 648 16.60 10.12 11.85
C GLN A 648 15.43 10.90 11.26
N GLY A 649 14.94 11.93 11.95
CA GLY A 649 13.89 12.82 11.43
C GLY A 649 14.35 13.58 10.19
N LEU A 650 15.58 14.07 10.18
CA LEU A 650 16.17 14.75 9.01
C LEU A 650 16.37 13.78 7.84
N ALA A 651 16.91 12.59 8.08
CA ALA A 651 17.12 11.57 7.04
C ALA A 651 15.80 11.13 6.40
N GLN A 652 14.74 10.97 7.19
CA GLN A 652 13.40 10.64 6.68
C GLN A 652 12.85 11.76 5.79
N LEU A 653 13.06 13.02 6.17
CA LEU A 653 12.63 14.18 5.37
C LEU A 653 13.40 14.24 4.05
N ASP A 654 14.70 13.94 4.06
CA ASP A 654 15.55 13.92 2.87
C ASP A 654 15.18 12.81 1.89
N GLU A 655 14.89 11.62 2.41
CA GLU A 655 14.40 10.50 1.60
C GLU A 655 13.10 10.88 0.89
N TRP A 656 12.18 11.50 1.60
CA TRP A 656 10.91 11.93 1.01
C TRP A 656 11.09 13.05 -0.03
N LEU A 657 11.93 14.06 0.27
CA LEU A 657 12.25 15.15 -0.65
C LEU A 657 12.82 14.65 -1.98
N SER A 658 13.62 13.58 -1.95
CA SER A 658 14.19 12.99 -3.17
C SER A 658 13.13 12.48 -4.15
N GLY A 659 11.94 12.12 -3.67
CA GLY A 659 10.80 11.68 -4.49
C GLY A 659 9.90 12.83 -5.00
N LEU A 660 10.07 14.06 -4.49
CA LEU A 660 9.20 15.22 -4.81
C LEU A 660 9.72 16.11 -5.95
N LEU A 661 10.76 15.71 -6.66
CA LEU A 661 11.37 16.56 -7.71
C LEU A 661 10.56 16.64 -9.01
N SER A 662 9.36 16.05 -9.06
CA SER A 662 8.47 16.13 -10.23
C SER A 662 7.74 17.48 -10.30
N PRO A 663 7.55 18.07 -11.50
CA PRO A 663 6.76 19.28 -11.67
C PRO A 663 5.31 19.09 -11.18
N GLY A 664 4.77 20.10 -10.49
CA GLY A 664 3.40 20.08 -10.00
C GLY A 664 3.24 19.92 -8.48
N TYR A 665 4.36 19.73 -7.75
CA TYR A 665 4.33 19.57 -6.28
C TYR A 665 5.05 20.72 -5.55
N GLU A 666 5.09 21.90 -6.15
CA GLU A 666 5.87 23.06 -5.68
C GLU A 666 5.49 23.46 -4.25
N ARG A 667 4.20 23.42 -3.92
CA ARG A 667 3.69 23.76 -2.60
C ARG A 667 4.18 22.79 -1.53
N VAL A 668 4.05 21.51 -1.80
CA VAL A 668 4.48 20.43 -0.91
C VAL A 668 5.99 20.45 -0.69
N TYR A 669 6.72 20.65 -1.78
CA TYR A 669 8.16 20.79 -1.77
C TYR A 669 8.60 21.99 -0.91
N ALA A 670 7.90 23.13 -1.03
CA ALA A 670 8.20 24.33 -0.24
C ALA A 670 8.03 24.09 1.28
N HIS A 671 6.96 23.41 1.71
CA HIS A 671 6.75 23.09 3.12
C HIS A 671 7.83 22.12 3.65
N ALA A 672 8.20 21.13 2.87
CA ALA A 672 9.24 20.18 3.23
C ALA A 672 10.63 20.84 3.37
N MET A 673 10.98 21.70 2.41
CA MET A 673 12.24 22.48 2.46
C MET A 673 12.26 23.46 3.61
N SER A 674 11.13 24.14 3.89
CA SER A 674 11.01 25.02 5.06
C SER A 674 11.20 24.27 6.38
N CYS A 675 10.64 23.07 6.49
CA CYS A 675 10.85 22.17 7.64
C CYS A 675 12.32 21.73 7.75
N LYS A 676 12.97 21.41 6.63
CA LYS A 676 14.40 21.07 6.59
C LYS A 676 15.28 22.21 7.08
N VAL A 677 14.98 23.45 6.67
CA VAL A 677 15.68 24.64 7.19
C VAL A 677 15.53 24.72 8.71
N GLN A 678 14.33 24.54 9.24
CA GLN A 678 14.09 24.53 10.68
C GLN A 678 14.93 23.45 11.40
N PHE A 679 14.96 22.22 10.89
CA PHE A 679 15.73 21.13 11.46
C PHE A 679 17.25 21.41 11.47
N LEU A 680 17.77 21.92 10.34
CA LEU A 680 19.19 22.27 10.23
C LEU A 680 19.60 23.36 11.20
N LEU A 681 18.75 24.36 11.44
CA LEU A 681 18.98 25.40 12.43
C LEU A 681 18.99 24.85 13.86
N TRP A 682 18.09 23.92 14.20
CA TRP A 682 18.12 23.20 15.48
C TRP A 682 19.38 22.34 15.65
N LEU A 683 19.90 21.75 14.57
CA LEU A 683 21.15 20.97 14.55
C LEU A 683 22.42 21.85 14.49
N ARG A 684 22.30 23.17 14.59
CA ARG A 684 23.44 24.11 14.50
C ARG A 684 24.22 24.02 13.17
N ARG A 685 23.48 23.81 12.05
CA ARG A 685 24.02 23.74 10.68
C ARG A 685 23.55 24.91 9.81
N PRO A 686 23.83 26.19 10.17
CA PRO A 686 23.26 27.34 9.48
C PRO A 686 23.70 27.44 8.00
N ASN A 687 24.94 27.06 7.68
CA ASN A 687 25.44 27.07 6.29
C ASN A 687 24.67 26.07 5.39
N GLU A 688 24.20 24.96 5.94
CA GLU A 688 23.37 24.02 5.19
C GLU A 688 21.95 24.57 5.07
N ALA A 689 21.42 25.16 6.12
CA ALA A 689 20.11 25.82 6.11
C ALA A 689 20.05 26.94 5.07
N GLU A 690 21.08 27.76 4.96
CA GLU A 690 21.18 28.81 3.93
C GLU A 690 21.15 28.22 2.52
N ARG A 691 21.92 27.16 2.25
CA ARG A 691 21.91 26.49 0.94
C ARG A 691 20.53 25.95 0.58
N VAL A 692 19.84 25.33 1.55
CA VAL A 692 18.49 24.80 1.37
C VAL A 692 17.50 25.94 1.11
N CYS A 693 17.62 27.06 1.81
CA CYS A 693 16.77 28.24 1.63
C CYS A 693 16.95 28.85 0.23
N LEU A 694 18.20 29.01 -0.23
CA LEU A 694 18.52 29.51 -1.58
C LEU A 694 18.04 28.55 -2.68
N GLN A 695 18.08 27.24 -2.42
CA GLN A 695 17.54 26.24 -3.34
C GLN A 695 16.02 26.40 -3.47
N LEU A 696 15.31 26.57 -2.36
CA LEU A 696 13.87 26.80 -2.33
C LEU A 696 13.51 28.12 -3.04
N GLU A 697 14.22 29.20 -2.78
CA GLU A 697 14.02 30.52 -3.43
C GLU A 697 14.16 30.39 -4.95
N ARG A 698 15.21 29.70 -5.44
CA ARG A 698 15.38 29.47 -6.89
C ARG A 698 14.28 28.62 -7.49
N HIS A 699 13.82 27.60 -6.77
CA HIS A 699 12.75 26.72 -7.23
C HIS A 699 11.43 27.46 -7.38
N LEU A 700 11.14 28.40 -6.48
CA LEU A 700 9.93 29.22 -6.52
C LEU A 700 10.09 30.51 -7.36
N ALA A 701 11.29 30.81 -7.87
CA ALA A 701 11.53 31.97 -8.70
C ALA A 701 10.71 31.90 -10.00
N GLY A 702 9.92 32.95 -10.25
CA GLY A 702 9.02 33.02 -11.42
C GLY A 702 7.64 32.40 -11.21
N LEU A 703 7.38 31.77 -10.06
CA LEU A 703 6.05 31.32 -9.68
C LEU A 703 5.32 32.44 -8.93
N SER A 704 4.31 32.99 -9.53
CA SER A 704 3.52 34.10 -8.98
C SER A 704 2.02 33.80 -9.03
N GLY A 705 1.22 34.54 -8.24
CA GLY A 705 -0.23 34.41 -8.15
C GLY A 705 -0.72 33.70 -6.92
N GLU A 706 -2.02 33.70 -6.69
CA GLU A 706 -2.71 33.15 -5.52
C GLU A 706 -2.41 31.65 -5.32
N ARG A 707 -2.28 30.92 -6.41
CA ARG A 707 -1.93 29.48 -6.42
C ARG A 707 -0.63 29.16 -5.66
N HIS A 708 0.34 30.10 -5.68
CA HIS A 708 1.64 29.90 -5.06
C HIS A 708 1.80 30.62 -3.72
N ALA A 709 0.76 31.30 -3.23
CA ALA A 709 0.81 32.08 -1.97
C ALA A 709 1.22 31.19 -0.77
N ASP A 710 0.76 29.96 -0.72
CA ASP A 710 1.12 29.02 0.33
C ASP A 710 2.61 28.58 0.28
N ALA A 711 3.11 28.28 -0.91
CA ALA A 711 4.53 27.97 -1.11
C ALA A 711 5.44 29.18 -0.78
N GLN A 712 5.00 30.40 -1.14
CA GLN A 712 5.70 31.64 -0.78
C GLN A 712 5.72 31.85 0.74
N THR A 713 4.64 31.54 1.45
CA THR A 713 4.61 31.61 2.91
C THR A 713 5.59 30.63 3.57
N ALA A 714 5.69 29.41 3.04
CA ALA A 714 6.68 28.45 3.51
C ALA A 714 8.12 28.95 3.33
N LEU A 715 8.42 29.61 2.20
CA LEU A 715 9.69 30.27 1.96
C LEU A 715 9.95 31.40 2.97
N VAL A 716 8.96 32.28 3.18
CA VAL A 716 9.09 33.41 4.14
C VAL A 716 9.38 32.89 5.56
N LEU A 717 8.73 31.82 6.00
CA LEU A 717 9.00 31.19 7.30
C LEU A 717 10.42 30.62 7.38
N ALA A 718 10.93 30.00 6.31
CA ALA A 718 12.30 29.50 6.25
C ALA A 718 13.33 30.63 6.34
N GLU A 719 13.15 31.67 5.52
CA GLU A 719 14.01 32.84 5.48
C GLU A 719 13.99 33.63 6.80
N ALA A 720 12.82 33.74 7.43
CA ALA A 720 12.68 34.42 8.72
C ALA A 720 13.43 33.66 9.81
N ARG A 721 13.30 32.32 9.90
CA ARG A 721 14.05 31.51 10.87
C ARG A 721 15.56 31.62 10.66
N LEU A 722 16.02 31.58 9.41
CA LEU A 722 17.43 31.78 9.08
C LEU A 722 17.90 33.17 9.50
N ALA A 723 17.20 34.24 9.11
CA ALA A 723 17.54 35.62 9.45
C ALA A 723 17.55 35.86 10.97
N LEU A 724 16.60 35.30 11.71
CA LEU A 724 16.55 35.35 13.18
C LEU A 724 17.75 34.61 13.82
N SER A 725 18.20 33.52 13.24
CA SER A 725 19.39 32.79 13.71
C SER A 725 20.68 33.56 13.45
N GLU A 726 20.72 34.36 12.39
CA GLU A 726 21.84 35.24 12.02
C GLU A 726 21.73 36.63 12.65
N ARG A 727 20.75 36.91 13.50
CA ARG A 727 20.42 38.20 14.09
C ARG A 727 20.14 39.32 13.09
N HIS A 728 19.70 38.99 11.89
CA HIS A 728 19.24 39.93 10.87
C HIS A 728 17.75 40.30 11.05
N ALA A 729 17.39 40.80 12.23
CA ALA A 729 16.00 41.02 12.64
C ALA A 729 15.19 41.94 11.68
N GLU A 730 15.84 42.95 11.07
CA GLU A 730 15.18 43.84 10.08
C GLU A 730 14.72 43.07 8.84
N ARG A 731 15.54 42.17 8.32
CA ARG A 731 15.20 41.34 7.16
C ARG A 731 14.03 40.42 7.51
N ALA A 732 14.08 39.76 8.69
CA ALA A 732 12.98 38.89 9.16
C ALA A 732 11.68 39.72 9.32
N GLN A 733 11.73 40.87 9.97
CA GLN A 733 10.57 41.76 10.19
C GLN A 733 9.91 42.14 8.87
N SER A 734 10.65 42.67 7.91
CA SER A 734 10.11 43.14 6.64
C SER A 734 9.38 42.06 5.86
N LYS A 735 9.98 40.86 5.78
CA LYS A 735 9.35 39.70 5.09
C LYS A 735 8.10 39.19 5.80
N LEU A 736 8.15 39.07 7.12
CA LEU A 736 7.04 38.60 7.93
C LEU A 736 5.85 39.59 7.91
N GLU A 737 6.09 40.92 8.04
CA GLU A 737 5.04 41.91 7.96
C GLU A 737 4.36 41.94 6.60
N SER A 738 5.15 41.90 5.51
CA SER A 738 4.61 41.88 4.15
C SER A 738 3.74 40.63 3.92
N CYS A 739 4.18 39.45 4.38
CA CYS A 739 3.45 38.20 4.25
C CYS A 739 2.17 38.23 5.11
N LEU A 740 2.28 38.67 6.37
CA LEU A 740 1.17 38.74 7.32
C LEU A 740 0.02 39.61 6.84
N ALA A 741 0.31 40.69 6.10
CA ALA A 741 -0.70 41.59 5.54
C ALA A 741 -1.69 40.87 4.59
N GLY A 742 -1.30 39.77 3.96
CA GLY A 742 -2.14 38.94 3.12
C GLY A 742 -3.09 37.99 3.87
N TYR A 743 -2.98 37.88 5.20
CA TYR A 743 -3.75 36.90 6.00
C TYR A 743 -4.73 37.61 6.95
N SER A 744 -5.89 38.00 6.43
CA SER A 744 -6.94 38.71 7.20
C SER A 744 -8.13 37.79 7.55
N SER A 745 -8.32 36.67 6.84
CA SER A 745 -9.45 35.77 7.04
C SER A 745 -9.34 34.94 8.34
N ALA A 746 -10.48 34.75 9.00
CA ALA A 746 -10.59 33.85 10.16
C ALA A 746 -10.21 32.38 9.84
N TYR A 747 -10.39 31.96 8.59
CA TYR A 747 -10.04 30.62 8.12
C TYR A 747 -8.52 30.40 7.89
N GLN A 748 -7.73 31.45 7.93
CA GLN A 748 -6.27 31.42 7.72
C GLN A 748 -5.49 31.60 9.03
N ARG A 749 -6.11 31.25 10.15
CA ARG A 749 -5.62 31.53 11.50
C ARG A 749 -4.31 30.78 11.82
N ASP A 750 -4.15 29.52 11.41
CA ASP A 750 -2.92 28.74 11.63
C ASP A 750 -1.68 29.47 11.07
N ARG A 751 -1.75 29.94 9.84
CA ARG A 751 -0.66 30.67 9.18
C ARG A 751 -0.38 32.00 9.83
N ARG A 752 -1.43 32.76 10.17
CA ARG A 752 -1.31 34.04 10.87
C ARG A 752 -0.59 33.89 12.21
N LEU A 753 -0.95 32.86 13.00
CA LEU A 753 -0.31 32.58 14.29
C LEU A 753 1.17 32.26 14.13
N ARG A 754 1.58 31.45 13.15
CA ARG A 754 2.98 31.11 12.89
C ARG A 754 3.80 32.33 12.48
N LEU A 755 3.27 33.16 11.58
CA LEU A 755 3.93 34.40 11.16
C LEU A 755 4.06 35.41 12.31
N SER A 756 2.98 35.61 13.09
CA SER A 756 2.96 36.53 14.23
C SER A 756 3.93 36.13 15.32
N LEU A 757 4.10 34.81 15.57
CA LEU A 757 5.02 34.30 16.58
C LEU A 757 6.48 34.63 16.21
N LEU A 758 6.91 34.36 14.98
CA LEU A 758 8.27 34.70 14.54
C LEU A 758 8.47 36.23 14.42
N LEU A 759 7.44 36.99 14.06
CA LEU A 759 7.49 38.42 14.01
C LEU A 759 7.70 39.06 15.41
N SER A 760 7.13 38.44 16.48
CA SER A 760 7.38 38.88 17.85
C SER A 760 8.86 38.73 18.24
N VAL A 761 9.50 37.66 17.80
CA VAL A 761 10.95 37.42 18.00
C VAL A 761 11.77 38.48 17.22
N ALA A 762 11.36 38.78 15.98
CA ALA A 762 12.03 39.81 15.18
C ALA A 762 11.99 41.19 15.87
N TYR A 763 10.85 41.58 16.41
CA TYR A 763 10.70 42.84 17.17
C TYR A 763 11.58 42.82 18.43
N TRP A 764 11.64 41.67 19.16
CA TRP A 764 12.47 41.55 20.35
C TRP A 764 13.95 41.70 20.04
N GLN A 765 14.45 40.99 19.02
CA GLN A 765 15.84 41.08 18.58
C GLN A 765 16.25 42.50 18.11
N LYS A 766 15.28 43.26 17.60
CA LYS A 766 15.48 44.64 17.20
C LYS A 766 15.47 45.64 18.38
N GLY A 767 15.19 45.16 19.60
CA GLY A 767 15.10 46.00 20.80
C GLY A 767 13.72 46.64 21.04
N ASN A 768 12.70 46.28 20.25
CA ASN A 768 11.33 46.78 20.43
C ASN A 768 10.53 45.85 21.34
N SER A 769 10.91 45.81 22.62
CA SER A 769 10.37 44.88 23.61
C SER A 769 8.87 45.03 23.84
N GLU A 770 8.33 46.24 23.78
CA GLU A 770 6.89 46.49 23.99
C GLU A 770 6.05 45.87 22.88
N LYS A 771 6.40 46.11 21.61
CA LYS A 771 5.72 45.51 20.47
C LYS A 771 5.90 43.99 20.45
N ALA A 772 7.12 43.50 20.77
CA ALA A 772 7.43 42.10 20.80
C ALA A 772 6.53 41.36 21.79
N ILE A 773 6.51 41.79 23.02
CA ILE A 773 5.73 41.17 24.11
C ILE A 773 4.24 41.33 23.85
N GLY A 774 3.78 42.50 23.39
CA GLY A 774 2.36 42.70 23.05
C GLY A 774 1.86 41.71 21.97
N LEU A 775 2.60 41.55 20.87
CA LEU A 775 2.27 40.61 19.79
C LEU A 775 2.41 39.15 20.26
N PHE A 776 3.46 38.82 21.03
CA PHE A 776 3.67 37.48 21.57
C PHE A 776 2.52 37.06 22.48
N LEU A 777 2.12 37.89 23.44
CA LEU A 777 1.05 37.58 24.38
C LEU A 777 -0.31 37.43 23.67
N ALA A 778 -0.62 38.31 22.73
CA ALA A 778 -1.84 38.19 21.93
C ALA A 778 -1.87 36.89 21.15
N THR A 779 -0.74 36.53 20.51
CA THR A 779 -0.59 35.27 19.78
C THR A 779 -0.66 34.05 20.72
N LEU A 780 -0.04 34.15 21.89
CA LEU A 780 -0.02 33.08 22.89
C LEU A 780 -1.43 32.81 23.44
N GLU A 781 -2.17 33.83 23.85
CA GLU A 781 -3.52 33.70 24.38
C GLU A 781 -4.46 33.07 23.34
N GLU A 782 -4.41 33.58 22.10
CA GLU A 782 -5.23 33.02 21.02
C GLU A 782 -4.88 31.54 20.74
N ALA A 783 -3.62 31.25 20.49
CA ALA A 783 -3.17 29.91 20.12
C ALA A 783 -3.32 28.88 21.26
N TRP A 784 -3.04 29.30 22.49
CA TRP A 784 -3.18 28.43 23.66
C TRP A 784 -4.61 27.97 23.90
N ASN A 785 -5.58 28.92 23.79
CA ASN A 785 -7.00 28.65 23.91
C ASN A 785 -7.55 27.75 22.81
N LEU A 786 -6.93 27.77 21.62
CA LEU A 786 -7.25 26.92 20.49
C LEU A 786 -6.58 25.53 20.55
N GLY A 787 -5.79 25.27 21.59
CA GLY A 787 -5.16 23.97 21.83
C GLY A 787 -3.78 23.81 21.21
N TYR A 788 -3.18 24.83 20.57
CA TYR A 788 -1.82 24.76 20.05
C TYR A 788 -0.77 24.63 21.17
N ARG A 789 0.14 23.69 21.01
CA ARG A 789 1.28 23.49 21.89
C ARG A 789 2.57 23.39 21.07
N ARG A 790 2.56 22.59 19.99
CA ARG A 790 3.73 22.43 19.12
C ARG A 790 4.13 23.69 18.37
N LEU A 791 3.19 24.57 18.10
CA LEU A 791 3.46 25.88 17.54
C LEU A 791 4.60 26.63 18.31
N PHE A 792 4.59 26.51 19.65
CA PHE A 792 5.63 27.14 20.50
C PHE A 792 6.85 26.27 20.65
N GLN A 793 6.69 24.96 20.82
CA GLN A 793 7.79 24.03 21.03
C GLN A 793 8.68 23.89 19.80
N ASP A 794 8.11 23.83 18.60
CA ASP A 794 8.86 23.70 17.35
C ASP A 794 9.78 24.92 17.11
N ASP A 795 9.40 26.10 17.58
CA ASP A 795 10.19 27.33 17.49
C ASP A 795 10.80 27.76 18.84
N ALA A 796 10.88 26.85 19.83
CA ALA A 796 11.44 27.13 21.17
C ALA A 796 12.87 27.70 21.13
N LEU A 797 13.65 27.34 20.15
CA LEU A 797 15.02 27.81 19.94
C LEU A 797 15.11 29.35 19.91
N TRP A 798 14.12 30.01 19.31
CA TRP A 798 14.04 31.46 19.19
C TRP A 798 13.18 32.09 20.28
N LEU A 799 12.20 31.37 20.79
CA LEU A 799 11.23 31.89 21.76
C LEU A 799 11.77 31.89 23.19
N LEU A 800 12.58 30.92 23.58
CA LEU A 800 13.04 30.78 24.96
C LEU A 800 13.92 31.96 25.42
N PRO A 801 14.86 32.46 24.62
CA PRO A 801 15.63 33.66 25.00
C PRO A 801 14.74 34.89 25.20
N MET A 802 13.78 35.14 24.30
CA MET A 802 12.81 36.22 24.44
C MET A 802 11.94 36.05 25.69
N TRP A 803 11.50 34.84 25.98
CA TRP A 803 10.70 34.48 27.17
C TRP A 803 11.50 34.77 28.46
N GLU A 804 12.75 34.30 28.56
CA GLU A 804 13.57 34.50 29.74
C GLU A 804 13.83 36.00 30.00
N SER A 805 14.13 36.76 28.96
CA SER A 805 14.28 38.22 29.05
C SER A 805 13.00 38.90 29.56
N TRP A 806 11.82 38.50 29.07
CA TRP A 806 10.56 39.03 29.54
C TRP A 806 10.25 38.60 31.00
N ARG A 807 10.53 37.36 31.36
CA ARG A 807 10.36 36.86 32.73
C ARG A 807 11.19 37.65 33.75
N GLU A 808 12.40 38.03 33.39
CA GLU A 808 13.25 38.87 34.24
C GLU A 808 12.67 40.29 34.39
N ALA A 809 12.14 40.83 33.33
CA ALA A 809 11.56 42.18 33.33
C ALA A 809 10.18 42.27 34.05
N GLU A 810 9.31 41.26 33.88
CA GLU A 810 7.93 41.21 34.39
C GLU A 810 7.60 39.90 35.08
N PRO A 811 8.22 39.49 36.19
CA PRO A 811 8.09 38.16 36.76
C PRO A 811 6.67 37.79 37.20
N LYS A 812 5.88 38.78 37.65
CA LYS A 812 4.49 38.54 38.05
C LYS A 812 3.57 38.17 36.89
N ARG A 813 3.74 38.76 35.72
CA ARG A 813 2.95 38.47 34.51
C ARG A 813 3.40 37.15 33.86
N ALA A 814 4.71 36.91 33.86
CA ALA A 814 5.28 35.69 33.33
C ALA A 814 4.91 34.44 34.15
N ALA A 815 4.67 34.59 35.47
CA ALA A 815 4.25 33.48 36.33
C ALA A 815 2.94 32.77 35.86
N ALA A 816 2.01 33.52 35.22
CA ALA A 816 0.78 32.95 34.67
C ALA A 816 1.05 31.93 33.54
N TRP A 817 2.20 32.01 32.88
CA TRP A 817 2.57 31.18 31.74
C TRP A 817 3.76 30.25 32.01
N GLN A 818 3.98 29.87 33.29
CA GLN A 818 5.09 29.00 33.68
C GLN A 818 5.06 27.66 32.92
N GLY A 819 3.88 27.10 32.65
CA GLY A 819 3.72 25.87 31.89
C GLY A 819 4.27 25.96 30.45
N LEU A 820 4.21 27.14 29.81
CA LEU A 820 4.86 27.36 28.51
C LEU A 820 6.38 27.32 28.64
N ALA A 821 6.93 28.02 29.65
CA ALA A 821 8.37 27.99 29.88
C ALA A 821 8.93 26.57 30.06
N ASP A 822 8.21 25.74 30.80
CA ASP A 822 8.60 24.36 31.04
C ASP A 822 8.57 23.53 29.74
N LEU A 823 7.57 23.74 28.87
CA LEU A 823 7.50 23.11 27.54
C LEU A 823 8.68 23.56 26.63
N LEU A 824 9.00 24.87 26.59
CA LEU A 824 10.11 25.38 25.77
C LEU A 824 11.46 24.83 26.24
N ARG A 825 11.73 24.83 27.55
CA ARG A 825 12.94 24.27 28.13
C ARG A 825 13.06 22.77 27.90
N GLU A 826 11.97 22.04 28.09
CA GLU A 826 11.95 20.61 27.84
C GLU A 826 12.28 20.27 26.39
N GLN A 827 11.78 21.05 25.42
CA GLN A 827 12.08 20.83 24.01
C GLN A 827 13.57 21.09 23.70
N CYS A 828 14.13 22.17 24.22
CA CYS A 828 15.58 22.45 24.08
C CYS A 828 16.44 21.33 24.70
N ARG A 829 16.05 20.82 25.89
CA ARG A 829 16.77 19.72 26.58
C ARG A 829 16.69 18.42 25.78
N LYS A 830 15.52 18.06 25.19
CA LYS A 830 15.37 16.88 24.36
C LYS A 830 16.32 16.85 23.16
N LEU A 831 16.62 18.00 22.60
CA LEU A 831 17.54 18.14 21.47
C LEU A 831 18.98 18.47 21.90
N SER A 832 19.25 18.51 23.22
CA SER A 832 20.56 18.86 23.81
C SER A 832 21.10 20.22 23.32
N VAL A 833 20.20 21.18 23.13
CA VAL A 833 20.50 22.52 22.62
C VAL A 833 20.36 23.50 23.77
N ASP A 834 21.46 24.22 24.07
CA ASP A 834 21.45 25.36 24.96
C ASP A 834 21.16 26.63 24.17
N PRO A 835 20.02 27.31 24.36
CA PRO A 835 19.67 28.52 23.62
C PRO A 835 20.62 29.69 23.90
N GLU A 836 21.27 29.75 25.11
CA GLU A 836 22.20 30.77 25.47
C GLU A 836 23.58 30.61 24.78
N SER A 837 23.90 29.39 24.37
CA SER A 837 25.15 29.10 23.63
C SER A 837 25.20 29.67 22.20
N PHE A 838 24.14 30.35 21.75
CA PHE A 838 24.17 31.18 20.54
C PHE A 838 25.15 32.38 20.72
N ASP A 839 25.50 32.74 21.95
CA ASP A 839 26.42 33.83 22.23
C ASP A 839 27.91 33.40 22.29
N GLU A 840 28.23 32.17 22.57
CA GLU A 840 29.63 31.73 22.79
C GLU A 840 30.34 31.12 21.57
N ASN A 841 29.61 30.57 20.56
CA ASN A 841 30.24 30.09 19.33
C ASN A 841 29.85 30.99 18.15
N GLN A 842 30.57 32.06 17.97
CA GLN A 842 30.52 32.91 16.78
C GLN A 842 30.92 32.10 15.55
N ASP A 843 29.95 31.41 14.95
CA ASP A 843 30.19 30.70 13.71
C ASP A 843 30.46 31.72 12.61
N VAL A 844 31.70 31.79 12.20
CA VAL A 844 32.20 32.54 11.06
C VAL A 844 31.42 32.08 9.85
N SER A 845 30.65 32.96 9.22
CA SER A 845 29.82 32.62 8.03
C SER A 845 30.69 32.02 6.91
N HIS A 846 30.11 31.29 5.98
CA HIS A 846 30.87 30.71 4.86
C HIS A 846 31.66 31.78 4.11
N ARG A 847 31.07 32.97 3.95
CA ARG A 847 31.67 34.12 3.29
C ARG A 847 32.83 34.70 4.12
N GLU A 848 32.64 34.81 5.43
CA GLU A 848 33.72 35.24 6.34
C GLU A 848 34.85 34.20 6.41
N ARG A 849 34.53 32.91 6.35
CA ARG A 849 35.53 31.83 6.31
C ARG A 849 36.29 31.81 4.99
N GLU A 850 35.62 32.06 3.87
CA GLU A 850 36.24 32.25 2.55
C GLU A 850 37.18 33.45 2.57
N ILE A 851 36.72 34.58 3.08
CA ILE A 851 37.57 35.79 3.28
C ILE A 851 38.73 35.49 4.22
N LEU A 852 38.51 34.76 5.32
CA LEU A 852 39.57 34.34 6.25
C LEU A 852 40.65 33.48 5.58
N ARG A 853 40.26 32.57 4.68
CA ARG A 853 41.19 31.76 3.87
C ARG A 853 42.05 32.63 2.94
N LEU A 854 41.42 33.59 2.28
CA LEU A 854 42.10 34.51 1.39
C LEU A 854 43.02 35.49 2.19
N VAL A 855 42.60 35.83 3.42
CA VAL A 855 43.43 36.57 4.38
C VAL A 855 44.61 35.72 4.79
N ALA A 856 44.44 34.45 5.07
CA ALA A 856 45.53 33.51 5.43
C ALA A 856 46.50 33.28 4.27
N ALA A 857 46.00 33.31 3.03
CA ALA A 857 46.81 33.29 1.82
C ALA A 857 47.57 34.61 1.53
N GLY A 858 47.41 35.65 2.39
CA GLY A 858 48.15 36.89 2.29
C GLY A 858 47.62 37.95 1.31
N LEU A 859 46.43 37.74 0.71
CA LEU A 859 45.83 38.64 -0.29
C LEU A 859 45.44 40.00 0.34
N SER A 860 45.59 41.09 -0.39
CA SER A 860 45.13 42.41 0.05
C SER A 860 43.59 42.52 -0.01
N ASN A 861 42.99 43.49 0.67
CA ASN A 861 41.52 43.68 0.63
C ASN A 861 41.00 43.93 -0.81
N ARG A 862 41.84 44.53 -1.65
CA ARG A 862 41.54 44.77 -3.06
C ARG A 862 41.55 43.43 -3.86
N ASP A 863 42.50 42.59 -3.61
CA ASP A 863 42.61 41.29 -4.29
C ASP A 863 41.52 40.31 -3.81
N ILE A 864 41.20 40.37 -2.51
CA ILE A 864 40.04 39.62 -1.95
C ILE A 864 38.76 40.11 -2.58
N ALA A 865 38.54 41.42 -2.74
CA ALA A 865 37.38 41.98 -3.35
C ALA A 865 37.19 41.49 -4.82
N GLN A 866 38.30 41.43 -5.57
CA GLN A 866 38.29 40.86 -6.93
C GLN A 866 38.00 39.35 -6.94
N ALA A 867 38.63 38.59 -6.06
CA ALA A 867 38.46 37.11 -5.99
C ALA A 867 37.05 36.72 -5.62
N VAL A 868 36.35 37.54 -4.82
CA VAL A 868 35.01 37.20 -4.34
C VAL A 868 33.89 38.06 -4.95
N HIS A 869 34.22 38.85 -6.00
CA HIS A 869 33.32 39.73 -6.75
C HIS A 869 32.51 40.72 -5.89
N LEU A 870 33.17 41.34 -4.92
CA LEU A 870 32.62 42.36 -4.01
C LEU A 870 33.38 43.70 -4.11
N SER A 871 32.84 44.76 -3.48
CA SER A 871 33.58 46.01 -3.34
C SER A 871 34.63 45.92 -2.18
N GLU A 872 35.71 46.69 -2.26
CA GLU A 872 36.70 46.77 -1.18
C GLU A 872 36.08 47.28 0.14
N ALA A 873 35.07 48.11 0.07
CA ALA A 873 34.30 48.58 1.23
C ALA A 873 33.55 47.41 1.90
N THR A 874 32.94 46.55 1.09
CA THR A 874 32.25 45.37 1.58
C THR A 874 33.22 44.38 2.23
N ILE A 875 34.45 44.21 1.70
CA ILE A 875 35.46 43.34 2.30
C ILE A 875 35.95 43.93 3.65
N LYS A 876 36.13 45.22 3.75
CA LYS A 876 36.44 45.87 5.01
C LYS A 876 35.37 45.67 6.06
N TRP A 877 34.12 45.72 5.68
CA TRP A 877 32.97 45.42 6.55
C TRP A 877 32.95 43.94 7.01
N HIS A 878 33.16 42.99 6.10
CA HIS A 878 33.26 41.57 6.46
C HIS A 878 34.43 41.28 7.39
N LEU A 879 35.61 41.91 7.15
CA LEU A 879 36.76 41.77 8.00
C LEU A 879 36.54 42.36 9.39
N HIS A 880 35.88 43.53 9.48
CA HIS A 880 35.51 44.12 10.77
C HIS A 880 34.62 43.19 11.59
N ASN A 881 33.57 42.61 10.96
CA ASN A 881 32.67 41.68 11.59
C ASN A 881 33.39 40.36 11.98
N LEU A 882 34.22 39.83 11.09
CA LEU A 882 35.02 38.65 11.36
C LEU A 882 35.97 38.84 12.56
N PHE A 883 36.63 40.02 12.65
CA PHE A 883 37.53 40.33 13.77
C PHE A 883 36.75 40.46 15.08
N ALA A 884 35.60 41.08 15.06
CA ALA A 884 34.70 41.16 16.21
C ALA A 884 34.26 39.74 16.67
N LYS A 885 33.85 38.91 15.73
CA LYS A 885 33.45 37.49 16.00
C LYS A 885 34.57 36.63 16.53
N LEU A 886 35.79 36.81 16.06
CA LEU A 886 36.96 36.06 16.54
C LEU A 886 37.57 36.65 17.81
N GLY A 887 37.06 37.78 18.29
CA GLY A 887 37.61 38.49 19.46
C GLY A 887 39.03 38.99 19.24
N VAL A 888 39.40 39.37 18.01
CA VAL A 888 40.74 39.78 17.62
C VAL A 888 40.78 41.18 17.04
N LYS A 889 41.93 41.83 17.16
CA LYS A 889 42.08 43.24 16.71
C LYS A 889 42.98 43.38 15.46
N SER A 890 43.50 42.28 14.96
CA SER A 890 44.41 42.35 13.80
C SER A 890 44.25 41.17 12.86
N ARG A 891 44.64 41.39 11.60
CA ARG A 891 44.62 40.37 10.53
C ARG A 891 45.45 39.13 10.91
N THR A 892 46.62 39.32 11.47
CA THR A 892 47.51 38.22 11.91
C THR A 892 46.89 37.41 13.05
N GLN A 893 46.26 38.09 14.02
CA GLN A 893 45.54 37.44 15.11
C GLN A 893 44.33 36.64 14.59
N ALA A 894 43.60 37.14 13.56
CA ALA A 894 42.48 36.43 12.98
C ALA A 894 42.92 35.12 12.31
N VAL A 895 44.08 35.13 11.64
CA VAL A 895 44.65 33.90 11.03
C VAL A 895 45.06 32.89 12.09
N LEU A 896 45.75 33.33 13.14
CA LEU A 896 46.18 32.47 14.25
C LEU A 896 44.96 31.87 15.00
N LYS A 897 44.00 32.70 15.29
CA LYS A 897 42.76 32.27 15.95
C LYS A 897 41.92 31.34 15.06
N GLY A 898 41.86 31.60 13.74
CA GLY A 898 41.21 30.76 12.76
C GLY A 898 41.85 29.35 12.67
N LYS A 899 43.18 29.25 12.75
CA LYS A 899 43.91 27.97 12.84
C LYS A 899 43.61 27.24 14.14
N SER A 900 43.61 27.91 15.30
CA SER A 900 43.33 27.28 16.59
C SER A 900 41.88 26.80 16.73
N LEU A 901 40.93 27.40 16.00
CA LEU A 901 39.54 27.02 15.95
C LEU A 901 39.20 26.02 14.82
N GLY A 902 40.18 25.53 14.05
CA GLY A 902 39.99 24.61 12.95
C GLY A 902 39.23 25.21 11.73
N LEU A 903 39.11 26.54 11.64
CA LEU A 903 38.47 27.26 10.53
C LEU A 903 39.35 27.34 9.28
N LEU A 904 40.64 27.07 9.44
CA LEU A 904 41.68 26.99 8.40
C LEU A 904 42.32 25.62 8.51
N SER A 905 42.29 24.82 7.45
CA SER A 905 43.09 23.58 7.36
C SER A 905 44.57 23.91 7.39
N GLU A 906 45.39 23.13 8.10
CA GLU A 906 46.84 23.20 7.97
C GLU A 906 47.20 22.85 6.52
N ALA A 907 47.84 23.83 5.82
CA ALA A 907 48.35 23.65 4.48
C ALA A 907 49.72 22.97 4.57
#